data_5177ff17316880da807c4a73362d0ac3
#
_entry.id   5177ff17316880da807c4a73362d0ac3
#
_cell.length_a   1.000
_cell.length_b   1.000
_cell.length_c   1.000
_cell.angle_alpha   90.00
_cell.angle_beta   90.00
_cell.angle_gamma   90.00
#
_symmetry.space_group_name_H-M   'P 1'
#
loop_
_entity.id
_entity.type
_entity.pdbx_description
1 polymer ?
#
loop_
_entity_poly.entity_id
_entity_poly.type
_entity_poly.pdbx_seq_one_letter_code
_entity_poly.pdbx_strand_id
1 'polypeptide(L)'
;MKTKFCIPLFLALISSWAAAADPYEDYVKNSKDFRAVKQDKAWAYRAFPSWTFMPWTYQWPIGYNDESGRWSAEHGYNGAFVDHDDVGTGDSKTGRLDWINKFGFRFYLDHAAGKGLLHLWDGDKVKPHLGELHGTGVRPVPLNEATRTKLSQLLRKNIGAVKSSPMRGAYALDDEPSWGHFVHPTMWQVTDDATAYPKWLTGIYGPEAPKRDRWVSYDDIRPQLASWAVKDFDASPLMDQWTFNDAHWANFLGDLVQQANTIDPATPCGIVGGQSPSAFGGYDYARLMRKLQFIESYNLGSSQAIIRSFNPRNALPAVTSVFHKSVEDDIWQTWYYLAHGNRGHIGWVEGWFDGKTPKPWHAQVAPTYLEAGKKIGPLMSGAEWIHDGVAIYYSHPSIQLGWIMDAEAHGKTWINRNSDEKLSSPVHVRHAWENMLRDSGVQFNYVSYVDVIQKGIPAEYKVLILPACLCLSNAEARQIEAFCQRGGTVIADYLPGLWDQHGKGRAGGGVLDDLFGAKHSPELRASDVFGGKLWVEVDQDANYSWKTYEEFLTNKSSCIRDAGGFHKAVRAMPADHVRSHGRGKAVLMNLSPQWYNAFRSAGTEPAKKRDVFMRHVADAGVVSWVRIKDAGDPAHGYEITYWSKPATGNTPARTLVFVCLNPEITGNSLGGGNAQGLKTAQLPVTLQFRSAVQGVRDERSGVELGNGKEFALIWKQNEALVLSFASRD
;
A
#
# COMPACT_ATOMS: atom_id res chain seq x y z
N MET A 1 10.74 46.87 66.58
CA MET A 1 9.85 46.97 65.44
C MET A 1 10.17 45.84 64.47
N LYS A 2 9.32 44.82 64.44
CA LYS A 2 9.47 43.65 63.53
C LYS A 2 8.34 43.78 62.48
N THR A 3 8.73 44.07 61.26
CA THR A 3 7.83 44.19 60.14
C THR A 3 7.62 42.79 59.53
N LYS A 4 6.38 42.27 59.60
CA LYS A 4 5.97 41.03 58.97
C LYS A 4 5.61 41.32 57.50
N PHE A 5 6.34 40.69 56.57
CA PHE A 5 5.94 40.60 55.16
C PHE A 5 4.92 39.47 55.00
N CYS A 6 3.69 39.83 54.60
CA CYS A 6 2.70 38.87 54.07
C CYS A 6 2.93 38.65 52.58
N ILE A 7 3.24 37.41 52.19
CA ILE A 7 3.24 37.00 50.78
C ILE A 7 1.82 36.47 50.48
N PRO A 8 1.10 37.00 49.50
CA PRO A 8 -0.15 36.41 49.08
C PRO A 8 0.13 35.16 48.24
N LEU A 9 -0.39 34.01 48.71
CA LEU A 9 -0.41 32.75 48.01
C LEU A 9 -1.44 32.84 46.87
N PHE A 10 -0.99 33.05 45.65
CA PHE A 10 -1.83 32.85 44.46
C PHE A 10 -1.98 31.35 44.21
N LEU A 11 -3.07 30.78 44.67
CA LEU A 11 -3.54 29.47 44.21
C LEU A 11 -4.05 29.64 42.76
N ALA A 12 -3.20 29.27 41.80
CA ALA A 12 -3.66 29.03 40.44
C ALA A 12 -4.53 27.79 40.45
N LEU A 13 -5.81 27.98 40.39
CA LEU A 13 -6.80 26.93 40.04
C LEU A 13 -6.51 26.53 38.61
N ILE A 14 -5.68 25.50 38.42
CA ILE A 14 -5.61 24.75 37.16
C ILE A 14 -6.92 23.93 37.14
N SER A 15 -7.95 24.48 36.55
CA SER A 15 -9.12 23.71 36.13
C SER A 15 -8.61 22.77 35.02
N SER A 16 -8.24 21.54 35.37
CA SER A 16 -8.13 20.44 34.45
C SER A 16 -9.54 20.19 33.88
N TRP A 17 -9.85 20.84 32.77
CA TRP A 17 -10.89 20.34 31.91
C TRP A 17 -10.38 18.99 31.44
N ALA A 18 -10.86 17.91 32.02
CA ALA A 18 -10.80 16.61 31.40
C ALA A 18 -11.51 16.79 30.04
N ALA A 19 -10.74 16.89 28.97
CA ALA A 19 -11.32 16.91 27.64
C ALA A 19 -12.20 15.67 27.53
N ALA A 20 -13.48 15.85 27.19
CA ALA A 20 -14.37 14.73 26.96
C ALA A 20 -13.68 13.75 26.02
N ALA A 21 -13.72 12.47 26.37
CA ALA A 21 -13.09 11.44 25.56
C ALA A 21 -13.58 11.55 24.11
N ASP A 22 -12.68 11.57 23.14
CA ASP A 22 -13.01 11.60 21.72
C ASP A 22 -13.57 10.21 21.34
N PRO A 23 -14.87 10.06 21.02
CA PRO A 23 -15.46 8.75 20.75
C PRO A 23 -14.77 8.01 19.59
N TYR A 24 -14.30 8.73 18.59
CA TYR A 24 -13.57 8.13 17.47
C TYR A 24 -12.19 7.59 17.90
N GLU A 25 -11.47 8.34 18.73
CA GLU A 25 -10.20 7.87 19.29
C GLU A 25 -10.41 6.61 20.13
N ASP A 26 -11.43 6.59 20.98
CA ASP A 26 -11.79 5.42 21.77
C ASP A 26 -12.18 4.23 20.91
N TYR A 27 -12.94 4.46 19.85
CA TYR A 27 -13.29 3.44 18.88
C TYR A 27 -12.04 2.85 18.22
N VAL A 28 -11.12 3.68 17.71
CA VAL A 28 -9.89 3.19 17.05
C VAL A 28 -9.00 2.42 18.04
N LYS A 29 -8.92 2.84 19.29
CA LYS A 29 -8.10 2.16 20.32
C LYS A 29 -8.69 0.85 20.80
N ASN A 30 -10.01 0.75 20.94
CA ASN A 30 -10.65 -0.31 21.71
C ASN A 30 -11.52 -1.25 20.87
N SER A 31 -11.93 -0.86 19.66
CA SER A 31 -12.81 -1.69 18.83
C SER A 31 -12.14 -2.98 18.36
N LYS A 32 -12.95 -4.03 18.24
CA LYS A 32 -12.57 -5.27 17.57
C LYS A 32 -12.19 -5.06 16.10
N ASP A 33 -12.66 -3.99 15.47
CA ASP A 33 -12.41 -3.69 14.06
C ASP A 33 -10.92 -3.51 13.75
N PHE A 34 -10.14 -3.10 14.75
CA PHE A 34 -8.69 -2.93 14.62
C PHE A 34 -7.87 -3.99 15.36
N ARG A 35 -8.52 -4.97 15.98
CA ARG A 35 -7.82 -6.07 16.66
C ARG A 35 -7.24 -7.02 15.62
N ALA A 36 -5.94 -7.28 15.71
CA ALA A 36 -5.27 -8.22 14.82
C ALA A 36 -5.67 -9.67 15.13
N VAL A 37 -5.81 -10.50 14.10
CA VAL A 37 -5.81 -11.95 14.24
C VAL A 37 -4.40 -12.42 14.63
N LYS A 38 -4.27 -13.68 15.07
CA LYS A 38 -2.98 -14.25 15.38
C LYS A 38 -2.01 -14.10 14.21
N GLN A 39 -0.79 -13.66 14.49
CA GLN A 39 0.33 -13.60 13.55
C GLN A 39 1.48 -14.46 14.10
N ASP A 40 2.05 -15.29 13.25
CA ASP A 40 3.22 -16.10 13.60
C ASP A 40 4.39 -15.68 12.70
N LYS A 41 5.42 -15.11 13.31
CA LYS A 41 6.63 -14.66 12.59
C LYS A 41 7.31 -15.73 11.75
N ALA A 42 7.09 -17.00 12.08
CA ALA A 42 7.68 -18.10 11.34
C ALA A 42 6.90 -18.45 10.07
N TRP A 43 5.69 -17.96 9.87
CA TRP A 43 4.90 -18.30 8.67
C TRP A 43 5.57 -17.89 7.37
N ALA A 44 6.12 -16.69 7.28
CA ALA A 44 6.80 -16.23 6.06
C ALA A 44 7.92 -17.17 5.62
N TYR A 45 8.65 -17.77 6.59
CA TYR A 45 9.76 -18.67 6.31
C TYR A 45 9.34 -20.11 6.07
N ARG A 46 8.29 -20.56 6.76
CA ARG A 46 7.76 -21.91 6.59
C ARG A 46 6.90 -22.04 5.37
N ALA A 47 6.08 -21.03 5.10
CA ALA A 47 5.21 -21.01 3.92
C ALA A 47 6.03 -20.98 2.64
N PHE A 48 6.90 -20.00 2.53
CA PHE A 48 7.76 -19.77 1.37
C PHE A 48 9.20 -19.56 1.83
N PRO A 49 9.95 -20.66 2.12
CA PRO A 49 11.31 -20.58 2.69
C PRO A 49 12.32 -19.95 1.75
N SER A 50 11.97 -19.85 0.47
CA SER A 50 12.73 -19.24 -0.59
C SER A 50 11.82 -18.47 -1.53
N TRP A 51 12.37 -17.90 -2.59
CA TRP A 51 11.57 -17.35 -3.68
C TRP A 51 10.80 -18.49 -4.36
N THR A 52 9.47 -18.36 -4.42
CA THR A 52 8.60 -19.40 -4.96
C THR A 52 7.88 -18.87 -6.20
N PHE A 53 8.05 -19.55 -7.32
CA PHE A 53 7.31 -19.26 -8.53
C PHE A 53 6.15 -20.27 -8.67
N MET A 54 4.92 -19.78 -8.62
CA MET A 54 3.68 -20.57 -8.64
C MET A 54 2.92 -20.32 -9.94
N PRO A 55 3.07 -21.19 -10.97
CA PRO A 55 2.24 -21.10 -12.17
C PRO A 55 0.75 -21.21 -11.82
N TRP A 56 -0.04 -20.23 -12.24
CA TRP A 56 -1.48 -20.22 -12.04
C TRP A 56 -2.20 -20.78 -13.29
N THR A 57 -2.79 -21.95 -13.15
CA THR A 57 -3.60 -22.57 -14.20
C THR A 57 -4.45 -23.68 -13.62
N TYR A 58 -5.69 -23.81 -14.06
CA TYR A 58 -6.55 -24.95 -13.69
C TYR A 58 -6.02 -26.27 -14.21
N GLN A 59 -5.31 -26.28 -15.32
CA GLN A 59 -4.69 -27.47 -15.88
C GLN A 59 -3.28 -27.15 -16.39
N TRP A 60 -2.28 -27.86 -15.87
CA TRP A 60 -0.91 -27.73 -16.39
C TRP A 60 -0.82 -28.31 -17.80
N PRO A 61 -0.47 -27.53 -18.83
CA PRO A 61 -0.60 -27.95 -20.22
C PRO A 61 0.18 -29.22 -20.57
N ILE A 62 1.34 -29.44 -19.92
CA ILE A 62 2.17 -30.64 -20.11
C ILE A 62 1.84 -31.79 -19.16
N GLY A 63 0.72 -31.67 -18.40
CA GLY A 63 0.23 -32.69 -17.49
C GLY A 63 0.97 -32.78 -16.17
N TYR A 64 0.54 -33.70 -15.30
CA TYR A 64 1.11 -33.94 -13.97
C TYR A 64 1.83 -35.32 -13.95
N ASN A 65 3.04 -35.36 -14.46
CA ASN A 65 3.85 -36.55 -14.58
C ASN A 65 5.34 -36.25 -14.30
N ASP A 66 6.19 -37.27 -14.37
CA ASP A 66 7.62 -37.14 -14.05
C ASP A 66 8.38 -36.21 -15.00
N GLU A 67 8.02 -36.21 -16.26
CA GLU A 67 8.66 -35.35 -17.25
C GLU A 67 8.32 -33.89 -16.99
N SER A 68 7.04 -33.58 -16.80
CA SER A 68 6.58 -32.22 -16.49
C SER A 68 7.14 -31.69 -15.16
N GLY A 69 7.27 -32.58 -14.16
CA GLY A 69 7.86 -32.23 -12.88
C GLY A 69 9.35 -31.89 -12.97
N ARG A 70 10.12 -32.69 -13.70
CA ARG A 70 11.53 -32.37 -13.98
C ARG A 70 11.66 -31.09 -14.77
N TRP A 71 10.90 -30.96 -15.85
CA TRP A 71 10.89 -29.74 -16.66
C TRP A 71 10.60 -28.49 -15.82
N SER A 72 9.58 -28.53 -14.97
CA SER A 72 9.24 -27.41 -14.09
C SER A 72 10.40 -27.06 -13.15
N ALA A 73 10.99 -28.06 -12.51
CA ALA A 73 12.11 -27.86 -11.59
C ALA A 73 13.37 -27.30 -12.28
N GLU A 74 13.65 -27.75 -13.49
CA GLU A 74 14.78 -27.28 -14.33
C GLU A 74 14.60 -25.83 -14.81
N HIS A 75 13.35 -25.38 -14.94
CA HIS A 75 13.03 -24.01 -15.33
C HIS A 75 12.74 -23.08 -14.14
N GLY A 76 12.94 -23.57 -12.91
CA GLY A 76 12.80 -22.75 -11.69
C GLY A 76 11.35 -22.56 -11.21
N TYR A 77 10.39 -23.28 -11.79
CA TYR A 77 9.02 -23.36 -11.28
C TYR A 77 8.98 -24.32 -10.09
N ASN A 78 9.12 -23.78 -8.91
CA ASN A 78 9.25 -24.52 -7.65
C ASN A 78 8.02 -24.44 -6.78
N GLY A 79 6.92 -23.94 -7.34
CA GLY A 79 5.62 -23.82 -6.69
C GLY A 79 4.48 -24.19 -7.61
N ALA A 80 3.29 -24.19 -7.06
CA ALA A 80 2.04 -24.46 -7.76
C ALA A 80 0.86 -23.77 -7.05
N PHE A 81 -0.26 -23.69 -7.75
CA PHE A 81 -1.52 -23.43 -7.11
C PHE A 81 -2.38 -24.70 -7.09
N VAL A 82 -3.25 -24.84 -6.12
CA VAL A 82 -4.22 -25.94 -6.02
C VAL A 82 -5.60 -25.31 -5.89
N ASP A 83 -6.50 -25.64 -6.79
CA ASP A 83 -7.88 -25.18 -6.73
C ASP A 83 -8.71 -26.04 -5.76
N HIS A 84 -9.75 -25.46 -5.16
CA HIS A 84 -10.67 -26.18 -4.29
C HIS A 84 -11.38 -27.34 -5.00
N ASP A 85 -11.57 -27.28 -6.31
CA ASP A 85 -12.16 -28.35 -7.11
C ASP A 85 -11.21 -29.51 -7.36
N ASP A 86 -9.89 -29.29 -7.27
CA ASP A 86 -8.88 -30.36 -7.37
C ASP A 86 -8.93 -31.31 -6.18
N VAL A 87 -9.42 -30.84 -5.02
CA VAL A 87 -9.36 -31.58 -3.76
C VAL A 87 -10.74 -32.02 -3.23
N GLY A 88 -11.80 -31.58 -3.89
CA GLY A 88 -13.17 -31.68 -3.37
C GLY A 88 -13.84 -33.08 -3.37
N THR A 89 -13.24 -34.09 -3.99
CA THR A 89 -13.90 -35.37 -4.23
C THR A 89 -13.16 -36.62 -3.73
N GLY A 90 -12.06 -36.48 -3.00
CA GLY A 90 -11.29 -37.63 -2.49
C GLY A 90 -10.45 -38.37 -3.54
N ASP A 91 -10.79 -38.25 -4.81
CA ASP A 91 -9.94 -38.62 -5.92
C ASP A 91 -9.26 -37.32 -6.41
N SER A 92 -7.97 -37.21 -6.27
CA SER A 92 -7.24 -36.18 -7.01
C SER A 92 -7.32 -36.54 -8.50
N LYS A 93 -8.43 -36.20 -9.14
CA LYS A 93 -8.70 -36.52 -10.55
C LYS A 93 -7.58 -36.04 -11.49
N THR A 94 -6.76 -35.12 -11.03
CA THR A 94 -5.67 -34.53 -11.80
C THR A 94 -4.32 -35.12 -11.48
N GLY A 95 -4.12 -35.79 -10.33
CA GLY A 95 -2.81 -36.18 -9.82
C GLY A 95 -1.92 -35.00 -9.41
N ARG A 96 -2.47 -33.77 -9.36
CA ARG A 96 -1.71 -32.54 -9.09
C ARG A 96 -1.07 -32.57 -7.70
N LEU A 97 -1.80 -32.93 -6.66
CA LEU A 97 -1.29 -32.92 -5.30
C LEU A 97 -0.17 -33.97 -5.08
N ASP A 98 -0.29 -35.14 -5.69
CA ASP A 98 0.75 -36.16 -5.66
C ASP A 98 1.99 -35.70 -6.41
N TRP A 99 1.81 -35.08 -7.56
CA TRP A 99 2.89 -34.49 -8.35
C TRP A 99 3.60 -33.36 -7.56
N ILE A 100 2.84 -32.46 -6.92
CA ILE A 100 3.36 -31.41 -6.03
C ILE A 100 4.21 -32.00 -4.91
N ASN A 101 3.67 -33.02 -4.21
CA ASN A 101 4.36 -33.66 -3.09
C ASN A 101 5.63 -34.39 -3.54
N LYS A 102 5.58 -35.07 -4.71
CA LYS A 102 6.73 -35.78 -5.30
C LYS A 102 7.88 -34.88 -5.65
N PHE A 103 7.60 -33.71 -6.23
CA PHE A 103 8.64 -32.77 -6.68
C PHE A 103 9.00 -31.70 -5.65
N GLY A 104 8.30 -31.65 -4.52
CA GLY A 104 8.57 -30.69 -3.45
C GLY A 104 8.14 -29.26 -3.77
N PHE A 105 7.11 -29.09 -4.60
CA PHE A 105 6.63 -27.77 -4.99
C PHE A 105 5.77 -27.17 -3.90
N ARG A 106 6.08 -25.95 -3.46
CA ARG A 106 5.23 -25.22 -2.52
C ARG A 106 3.95 -24.78 -3.23
N PHE A 107 2.81 -24.85 -2.52
CA PHE A 107 1.54 -24.41 -3.09
C PHE A 107 0.73 -23.58 -2.10
N TYR A 108 -0.14 -22.75 -2.65
CA TYR A 108 -1.29 -22.24 -1.92
C TYR A 108 -2.57 -22.93 -2.41
N LEU A 109 -3.51 -23.10 -1.48
CA LEU A 109 -4.85 -23.55 -1.83
C LEU A 109 -5.70 -22.33 -2.17
N ASP A 110 -6.14 -22.22 -3.39
CA ASP A 110 -7.02 -21.18 -3.86
C ASP A 110 -8.50 -21.52 -3.58
N HIS A 111 -9.34 -20.47 -3.47
CA HIS A 111 -10.76 -20.59 -3.20
C HIS A 111 -11.08 -21.55 -2.03
N ALA A 112 -10.26 -21.49 -0.96
CA ALA A 112 -10.43 -22.38 0.19
C ALA A 112 -11.83 -22.26 0.82
N ALA A 113 -12.44 -21.08 0.78
CA ALA A 113 -13.82 -20.82 1.20
C ALA A 113 -14.84 -21.00 0.06
N GLY A 114 -14.42 -21.52 -1.10
CA GLY A 114 -15.22 -21.67 -2.31
C GLY A 114 -15.23 -20.41 -3.18
N LYS A 115 -15.34 -20.61 -4.48
CA LYS A 115 -15.30 -19.55 -5.48
C LYS A 115 -16.61 -18.79 -5.55
N GLY A 116 -16.53 -17.46 -5.67
CA GLY A 116 -17.63 -16.59 -6.08
C GLY A 116 -18.52 -16.06 -4.96
N LEU A 117 -18.33 -16.49 -3.71
CA LEU A 117 -19.13 -15.96 -2.59
C LEU A 117 -18.52 -14.69 -1.99
N LEU A 118 -17.20 -14.61 -1.96
CA LEU A 118 -16.47 -13.41 -1.54
C LEU A 118 -16.13 -12.52 -2.74
N HIS A 119 -15.88 -13.10 -3.90
CA HIS A 119 -15.60 -12.39 -5.15
C HIS A 119 -16.87 -11.85 -5.84
N LEU A 120 -18.04 -12.42 -5.61
CA LEU A 120 -19.28 -12.11 -6.33
C LEU A 120 -19.22 -12.34 -7.84
N TRP A 121 -18.56 -13.39 -8.24
CA TRP A 121 -18.39 -13.75 -9.64
C TRP A 121 -19.63 -14.42 -10.29
N ASP A 122 -20.70 -14.64 -9.51
CA ASP A 122 -21.96 -15.19 -10.00
C ASP A 122 -22.72 -14.13 -10.82
N GLY A 123 -22.48 -14.13 -12.14
CA GLY A 123 -22.97 -13.12 -13.06
C GLY A 123 -24.50 -12.94 -13.03
N ASP A 124 -25.28 -13.98 -12.78
CA ASP A 124 -26.73 -13.90 -12.80
C ASP A 124 -27.29 -13.21 -11.53
N LYS A 125 -26.59 -13.34 -10.40
CA LYS A 125 -26.98 -12.65 -9.16
C LYS A 125 -26.49 -11.23 -9.08
N VAL A 126 -25.35 -10.93 -9.67
CA VAL A 126 -24.70 -9.62 -9.59
C VAL A 126 -25.05 -8.75 -10.80
N LYS A 127 -25.30 -9.37 -11.96
CA LYS A 127 -25.57 -8.69 -13.22
C LYS A 127 -26.66 -7.60 -13.16
N PRO A 128 -27.78 -7.77 -12.42
CA PRO A 128 -28.75 -6.69 -12.25
C PRO A 128 -28.21 -5.45 -11.52
N HIS A 129 -27.11 -5.60 -10.77
CA HIS A 129 -26.53 -4.56 -9.93
C HIS A 129 -25.22 -3.98 -10.51
N LEU A 130 -24.76 -4.50 -11.65
CA LEU A 130 -23.56 -4.01 -12.31
C LEU A 130 -23.77 -2.59 -12.85
N GLY A 131 -22.88 -1.68 -12.49
CA GLY A 131 -22.95 -0.28 -12.91
C GLY A 131 -23.87 0.60 -12.05
N GLU A 132 -24.48 0.07 -11.01
CA GLU A 132 -25.25 0.86 -10.06
C GLU A 132 -24.35 1.60 -9.08
N LEU A 133 -23.99 2.83 -9.43
CA LEU A 133 -23.48 3.80 -8.46
C LEU A 133 -24.51 4.23 -7.44
N HIS A 134 -25.72 4.00 -7.78
CA HIS A 134 -26.89 4.60 -7.21
C HIS A 134 -27.69 3.58 -6.43
N GLY A 135 -27.33 2.29 -6.52
CA GLY A 135 -28.04 1.20 -5.87
C GLY A 135 -27.82 1.20 -4.36
N THR A 136 -28.90 1.41 -3.65
CA THR A 136 -28.97 1.22 -2.20
C THR A 136 -29.66 -0.12 -1.94
N GLY A 137 -28.90 -1.15 -1.82
CA GLY A 137 -29.43 -2.49 -1.57
C GLY A 137 -28.58 -3.24 -0.56
N VAL A 138 -28.89 -4.49 -0.39
CA VAL A 138 -28.03 -5.42 0.36
C VAL A 138 -27.23 -6.23 -0.63
N ARG A 139 -25.97 -6.51 -0.30
CA ARG A 139 -25.07 -7.37 -1.07
C ARG A 139 -25.78 -8.68 -1.45
N PRO A 140 -25.71 -9.16 -2.70
CA PRO A 140 -26.41 -10.36 -3.16
C PRO A 140 -26.15 -11.60 -2.30
N VAL A 141 -24.97 -11.71 -1.70
CA VAL A 141 -24.63 -12.71 -0.67
C VAL A 141 -24.28 -11.93 0.61
N PRO A 142 -25.26 -11.67 1.49
CA PRO A 142 -25.01 -10.90 2.70
C PRO A 142 -23.97 -11.56 3.60
N LEU A 143 -23.10 -10.74 4.20
CA LEU A 143 -22.08 -11.22 5.13
C LEU A 143 -22.71 -11.39 6.54
N ASN A 144 -23.49 -12.43 6.66
CA ASN A 144 -24.22 -12.80 7.86
C ASN A 144 -23.78 -14.17 8.40
N GLU A 145 -24.44 -14.66 9.46
CA GLU A 145 -24.09 -15.93 10.10
C GLU A 145 -24.34 -17.15 9.18
N ALA A 146 -25.37 -17.10 8.35
CA ALA A 146 -25.68 -18.19 7.40
C ALA A 146 -24.55 -18.31 6.36
N THR A 147 -24.11 -17.20 5.80
CA THR A 147 -22.96 -17.16 4.87
C THR A 147 -21.69 -17.63 5.57
N ARG A 148 -21.42 -17.15 6.79
CA ARG A 148 -20.26 -17.57 7.57
C ARG A 148 -20.25 -19.09 7.81
N THR A 149 -21.38 -19.65 8.17
CA THR A 149 -21.53 -21.11 8.38
C THR A 149 -21.22 -21.87 7.11
N LYS A 150 -21.78 -21.46 5.96
CA LYS A 150 -21.53 -22.07 4.65
C LYS A 150 -20.03 -22.04 4.29
N LEU A 151 -19.40 -20.88 4.41
CA LEU A 151 -17.97 -20.72 4.11
C LEU A 151 -17.10 -21.53 5.06
N SER A 152 -17.45 -21.62 6.34
CA SER A 152 -16.73 -22.44 7.32
C SER A 152 -16.82 -23.93 7.01
N GLN A 153 -17.94 -24.40 6.46
CA GLN A 153 -18.06 -25.80 6.00
C GLN A 153 -17.17 -26.07 4.79
N LEU A 154 -17.10 -25.13 3.83
CA LEU A 154 -16.19 -25.24 2.69
C LEU A 154 -14.73 -25.23 3.12
N LEU A 155 -14.33 -24.35 4.06
CA LEU A 155 -12.99 -24.34 4.62
C LEU A 155 -12.62 -25.70 5.25
N ARG A 156 -13.53 -26.30 6.04
CA ARG A 156 -13.27 -27.63 6.65
C ARG A 156 -13.06 -28.70 5.58
N LYS A 157 -13.88 -28.70 4.52
CA LYS A 157 -13.76 -29.65 3.40
C LYS A 157 -12.41 -29.45 2.69
N ASN A 158 -12.16 -28.26 2.21
CA ASN A 158 -11.05 -27.96 1.29
C ASN A 158 -9.68 -27.99 1.99
N ILE A 159 -9.56 -27.34 3.14
CA ILE A 159 -8.32 -27.41 3.95
C ILE A 159 -8.10 -28.82 4.48
N GLY A 160 -9.17 -29.52 4.91
CA GLY A 160 -9.11 -30.90 5.37
C GLY A 160 -8.47 -31.84 4.35
N ALA A 161 -8.70 -31.63 3.08
CA ALA A 161 -8.16 -32.44 1.99
C ALA A 161 -6.65 -32.23 1.74
N VAL A 162 -6.10 -31.07 2.05
CA VAL A 162 -4.68 -30.72 1.75
C VAL A 162 -3.77 -30.57 2.97
N LYS A 163 -4.32 -30.46 4.18
CA LYS A 163 -3.54 -30.15 5.40
C LYS A 163 -2.48 -31.17 5.75
N SER A 164 -2.56 -32.40 5.26
CA SER A 164 -1.54 -33.43 5.43
C SER A 164 -0.33 -33.26 4.51
N SER A 165 -0.45 -32.46 3.42
CA SER A 165 0.67 -32.22 2.53
C SER A 165 1.76 -31.39 3.23
N PRO A 166 3.04 -31.84 3.22
CA PRO A 166 4.14 -31.04 3.75
C PRO A 166 4.48 -29.82 2.87
N MET A 167 3.93 -29.76 1.66
CA MET A 167 4.24 -28.70 0.69
C MET A 167 3.28 -27.50 0.77
N ARG A 168 2.22 -27.59 1.57
CA ARG A 168 1.29 -26.47 1.73
C ARG A 168 1.99 -25.22 2.27
N GLY A 169 1.78 -24.08 1.60
CA GLY A 169 2.36 -22.80 1.98
C GLY A 169 1.33 -21.86 2.61
N ALA A 170 0.17 -21.72 1.97
CA ALA A 170 -0.88 -20.81 2.41
C ALA A 170 -2.27 -21.27 1.95
N TYR A 171 -3.30 -20.68 2.55
CA TYR A 171 -4.70 -20.82 2.13
C TYR A 171 -5.22 -19.45 1.71
N ALA A 172 -5.75 -19.32 0.49
CA ALA A 172 -6.48 -18.16 0.03
C ALA A 172 -7.97 -18.41 0.20
N LEU A 173 -8.67 -17.53 0.90
CA LEU A 173 -10.12 -17.62 1.11
C LEU A 173 -10.86 -17.60 -0.22
N ASP A 174 -10.48 -16.64 -1.07
CA ASP A 174 -11.01 -16.48 -2.44
C ASP A 174 -10.00 -15.64 -3.24
N ASP A 175 -10.17 -15.60 -4.56
CA ASP A 175 -9.44 -14.73 -5.48
C ASP A 175 -10.21 -13.42 -5.69
N GLU A 176 -9.52 -12.30 -5.75
CA GLU A 176 -10.05 -10.95 -5.93
C GLU A 176 -11.29 -10.63 -5.06
N PRO A 177 -11.28 -10.99 -3.76
CA PRO A 177 -12.45 -10.82 -2.92
C PRO A 177 -12.75 -9.36 -2.65
N SER A 178 -14.04 -9.00 -2.66
CA SER A 178 -14.49 -7.64 -2.41
C SER A 178 -15.89 -7.64 -1.78
N TRP A 179 -16.17 -6.68 -0.92
CA TRP A 179 -17.54 -6.54 -0.43
C TRP A 179 -18.49 -5.97 -1.51
N GLY A 180 -17.95 -5.23 -2.48
CA GLY A 180 -18.62 -4.85 -3.71
C GLY A 180 -18.21 -5.73 -4.88
N HIS A 181 -18.55 -5.33 -6.09
CA HIS A 181 -17.99 -5.94 -7.29
C HIS A 181 -16.69 -5.22 -7.64
N PHE A 182 -15.60 -5.96 -7.87
CA PHE A 182 -14.28 -5.36 -8.04
C PHE A 182 -14.08 -4.60 -9.37
N VAL A 183 -14.95 -4.81 -10.36
CA VAL A 183 -14.90 -4.12 -11.66
C VAL A 183 -16.02 -3.12 -11.87
N HIS A 184 -16.99 -3.05 -10.97
CA HIS A 184 -18.09 -2.10 -11.04
C HIS A 184 -18.34 -1.47 -9.68
N PRO A 185 -18.55 -0.16 -9.62
CA PRO A 185 -18.91 0.50 -8.38
C PRO A 185 -20.29 0.02 -7.91
N THR A 186 -20.34 -0.49 -6.71
CA THR A 186 -21.56 -0.92 -6.06
C THR A 186 -21.59 -0.33 -4.66
N MET A 187 -22.75 0.19 -4.27
CA MET A 187 -22.93 0.98 -3.04
C MET A 187 -23.90 0.30 -2.08
N TRP A 188 -23.94 -1.02 -2.07
CA TRP A 188 -24.84 -1.77 -1.20
C TRP A 188 -24.31 -1.93 0.23
N GLN A 189 -25.19 -2.26 1.13
CA GLN A 189 -24.89 -2.68 2.49
C GLN A 189 -24.38 -4.13 2.48
N VAL A 190 -23.30 -4.40 3.20
CA VAL A 190 -22.67 -5.75 3.19
C VAL A 190 -23.44 -6.79 3.98
N THR A 191 -24.32 -6.38 4.92
CA THR A 191 -25.11 -7.30 5.76
C THR A 191 -26.59 -6.93 5.68
N ASP A 192 -27.44 -7.93 5.87
CA ASP A 192 -28.90 -7.80 5.99
C ASP A 192 -29.35 -7.50 7.43
N ASP A 193 -28.44 -7.42 8.40
CA ASP A 193 -28.74 -6.98 9.76
C ASP A 193 -28.93 -5.46 9.81
N ALA A 194 -30.18 -5.01 9.82
CA ALA A 194 -30.55 -3.60 9.88
C ALA A 194 -30.06 -2.89 11.16
N THR A 195 -29.71 -3.63 12.22
CA THR A 195 -29.24 -3.06 13.49
C THR A 195 -27.73 -2.83 13.52
N ALA A 196 -26.98 -3.47 12.63
CA ALA A 196 -25.52 -3.46 12.65
C ALA A 196 -24.92 -2.06 12.39
N TYR A 197 -25.42 -1.36 11.39
CA TYR A 197 -24.92 -0.03 11.03
C TYR A 197 -25.25 1.04 12.09
N PRO A 198 -26.50 1.19 12.59
CA PRO A 198 -26.79 2.12 13.68
C PRO A 198 -25.97 1.85 14.96
N LYS A 199 -25.76 0.58 15.30
CA LYS A 199 -24.93 0.19 16.44
C LYS A 199 -23.48 0.60 16.24
N TRP A 200 -22.94 0.40 15.03
CA TRP A 200 -21.59 0.79 14.68
C TRP A 200 -21.42 2.32 14.71
N LEU A 201 -22.38 3.09 14.18
CA LEU A 201 -22.40 4.56 14.27
C LEU A 201 -22.34 5.04 15.73
N THR A 202 -23.11 4.42 16.62
CA THR A 202 -23.04 4.73 18.06
C THR A 202 -21.63 4.47 18.61
N GLY A 203 -20.95 3.45 18.10
CA GLY A 203 -19.57 3.15 18.50
C GLY A 203 -18.56 4.23 18.12
N ILE A 204 -18.72 4.86 16.96
CA ILE A 204 -17.75 5.85 16.44
C ILE A 204 -18.08 7.30 16.81
N TYR A 205 -19.35 7.61 17.03
CA TYR A 205 -19.80 8.96 17.38
C TYR A 205 -20.17 9.12 18.87
N GLY A 206 -20.29 8.01 19.59
CA GLY A 206 -20.82 8.04 20.95
C GLY A 206 -22.32 8.38 21.00
N PRO A 207 -22.79 9.04 22.09
CA PRO A 207 -24.19 9.40 22.27
C PRO A 207 -24.78 10.31 21.19
N GLU A 208 -23.94 11.10 20.55
CA GLU A 208 -24.30 12.06 19.49
C GLU A 208 -24.33 11.44 18.09
N ALA A 209 -24.43 10.11 18.01
CA ALA A 209 -24.44 9.40 16.72
C ALA A 209 -25.55 9.94 15.81
N PRO A 210 -25.25 10.28 14.56
CA PRO A 210 -26.25 10.77 13.64
C PRO A 210 -27.27 9.67 13.33
N LYS A 211 -28.55 10.04 13.29
CA LYS A 211 -29.59 9.13 12.81
C LYS A 211 -29.49 9.02 11.30
N ARG A 212 -29.33 7.82 10.81
CA ARG A 212 -29.28 7.49 9.38
C ARG A 212 -30.49 6.65 9.05
N ASP A 213 -31.56 7.29 8.60
CA ASP A 213 -32.86 6.63 8.36
C ASP A 213 -32.85 5.80 7.06
N ARG A 214 -31.89 6.05 6.18
CA ARG A 214 -31.72 5.33 4.93
C ARG A 214 -30.25 5.20 4.55
N TRP A 215 -29.95 4.24 3.72
CA TRP A 215 -28.68 4.11 3.02
C TRP A 215 -28.64 5.12 1.87
N VAL A 216 -27.56 5.87 1.72
CA VAL A 216 -27.41 6.90 0.70
C VAL A 216 -26.51 6.40 -0.44
N SER A 217 -26.69 7.00 -1.60
CA SER A 217 -25.85 6.78 -2.79
C SER A 217 -24.92 7.96 -3.04
N TYR A 218 -24.04 7.82 -4.04
CA TYR A 218 -23.23 8.93 -4.50
C TYR A 218 -24.07 10.11 -5.00
N ASP A 219 -25.20 9.86 -5.66
CA ASP A 219 -26.10 10.92 -6.16
C ASP A 219 -26.70 11.77 -5.04
N ASP A 220 -26.80 11.24 -3.85
CA ASP A 220 -27.28 12.02 -2.68
C ASP A 220 -26.22 13.05 -2.23
N ILE A 221 -24.93 12.78 -2.45
CA ILE A 221 -23.81 13.67 -2.12
C ILE A 221 -23.45 14.61 -3.25
N ARG A 222 -23.56 14.14 -4.50
CA ARG A 222 -23.17 14.86 -5.71
C ARG A 222 -23.67 16.28 -5.82
N PRO A 223 -24.94 16.63 -5.48
CA PRO A 223 -25.41 18.01 -5.54
C PRO A 223 -24.60 18.98 -4.68
N GLN A 224 -23.99 18.53 -3.61
CA GLN A 224 -23.13 19.35 -2.76
C GLN A 224 -21.85 19.78 -3.48
N LEU A 225 -21.34 18.96 -4.40
CA LEU A 225 -20.08 19.21 -5.11
C LEU A 225 -20.14 20.42 -6.04
N ALA A 226 -21.33 20.82 -6.49
CA ALA A 226 -21.51 21.92 -7.44
C ALA A 226 -21.42 23.31 -6.79
N SER A 227 -21.75 23.49 -5.51
CA SER A 227 -21.98 24.82 -4.93
C SER A 227 -21.59 24.99 -3.47
N TRP A 228 -20.96 24.01 -2.82
CA TRP A 228 -20.67 24.08 -1.40
C TRP A 228 -19.40 24.86 -1.06
N ALA A 229 -19.34 25.39 0.15
CA ALA A 229 -18.10 25.75 0.82
C ALA A 229 -17.62 24.60 1.72
N VAL A 230 -16.32 24.54 2.03
CA VAL A 230 -15.77 23.48 2.90
C VAL A 230 -16.56 23.33 4.17
N LYS A 231 -16.89 24.44 4.85
CA LYS A 231 -17.66 24.43 6.11
C LYS A 231 -19.05 23.81 6.02
N ASP A 232 -19.63 23.79 4.81
CA ASP A 232 -21.01 23.32 4.58
C ASP A 232 -21.05 21.92 3.95
N PHE A 233 -19.88 21.38 3.55
CA PHE A 233 -19.81 20.09 2.89
C PHE A 233 -19.81 18.93 3.90
N ASP A 234 -20.69 17.97 3.68
CA ASP A 234 -20.82 16.78 4.52
C ASP A 234 -20.94 15.52 3.66
N ALA A 235 -19.82 14.79 3.49
CA ALA A 235 -19.80 13.48 2.85
C ALA A 235 -20.03 12.33 3.84
N SER A 236 -20.18 12.62 5.12
CA SER A 236 -20.24 11.59 6.16
C SER A 236 -21.37 10.56 5.95
N PRO A 237 -22.54 10.90 5.36
CA PRO A 237 -23.55 9.88 5.12
C PRO A 237 -23.05 8.73 4.23
N LEU A 238 -22.24 9.02 3.24
CA LEU A 238 -21.68 8.03 2.33
C LEU A 238 -20.39 7.40 2.86
N MET A 239 -19.47 8.21 3.38
CA MET A 239 -18.19 7.72 3.88
C MET A 239 -18.33 6.80 5.10
N ASP A 240 -19.26 7.11 6.00
CA ASP A 240 -19.57 6.23 7.14
C ASP A 240 -20.09 4.86 6.68
N GLN A 241 -20.90 4.82 5.62
CA GLN A 241 -21.38 3.56 5.04
C GLN A 241 -20.24 2.71 4.48
N TRP A 242 -19.33 3.33 3.73
CA TRP A 242 -18.17 2.63 3.20
C TRP A 242 -17.24 2.14 4.31
N THR A 243 -17.00 2.98 5.31
CA THR A 243 -16.16 2.63 6.46
C THR A 243 -16.79 1.52 7.30
N PHE A 244 -18.10 1.51 7.47
CA PHE A 244 -18.84 0.40 8.08
C PHE A 244 -18.68 -0.88 7.27
N ASN A 245 -18.85 -0.81 5.95
CA ASN A 245 -18.67 -1.95 5.07
C ASN A 245 -17.26 -2.51 5.17
N ASP A 246 -16.24 -1.66 5.14
CA ASP A 246 -14.83 -2.06 5.26
C ASP A 246 -14.55 -2.71 6.63
N ALA A 247 -15.11 -2.17 7.70
CA ALA A 247 -14.97 -2.73 9.04
C ALA A 247 -15.65 -4.10 9.16
N HIS A 248 -16.88 -4.23 8.67
CA HIS A 248 -17.63 -5.48 8.67
C HIS A 248 -16.94 -6.55 7.82
N TRP A 249 -16.51 -6.16 6.62
CA TRP A 249 -15.77 -6.99 5.68
C TRP A 249 -14.48 -7.54 6.28
N ALA A 250 -13.63 -6.66 6.79
CA ALA A 250 -12.37 -7.06 7.39
C ALA A 250 -12.57 -8.02 8.58
N ASN A 251 -13.57 -7.76 9.43
CA ASN A 251 -13.91 -8.66 10.53
C ASN A 251 -14.40 -10.02 10.03
N PHE A 252 -15.23 -10.01 9.00
CA PHE A 252 -15.77 -11.25 8.41
C PHE A 252 -14.64 -12.13 7.84
N LEU A 253 -13.70 -11.52 7.11
CA LEU A 253 -12.49 -12.22 6.64
C LEU A 253 -11.64 -12.73 7.82
N GLY A 254 -11.43 -11.90 8.84
CA GLY A 254 -10.70 -12.29 10.03
C GLY A 254 -11.31 -13.49 10.77
N ASP A 255 -12.64 -13.56 10.84
CA ASP A 255 -13.35 -14.71 11.42
C ASP A 255 -13.10 -15.98 10.58
N LEU A 256 -13.12 -15.89 9.25
CA LEU A 256 -12.82 -17.04 8.36
C LEU A 256 -11.35 -17.47 8.47
N VAL A 257 -10.41 -16.52 8.59
CA VAL A 257 -9.01 -16.82 8.84
C VAL A 257 -8.82 -17.57 10.16
N GLN A 258 -9.51 -17.17 11.23
CA GLN A 258 -9.49 -17.88 12.50
C GLN A 258 -10.13 -19.27 12.38
N GLN A 259 -11.20 -19.44 11.61
CA GLN A 259 -11.77 -20.74 11.31
C GLN A 259 -10.77 -21.64 10.56
N ALA A 260 -10.07 -21.13 9.57
CA ALA A 260 -9.01 -21.88 8.89
C ALA A 260 -7.93 -22.34 9.88
N ASN A 261 -7.53 -21.51 10.83
CA ASN A 261 -6.56 -21.86 11.88
C ASN A 261 -7.07 -22.91 12.88
N THR A 262 -8.38 -23.05 13.07
CA THR A 262 -8.90 -24.17 13.88
C THR A 262 -8.75 -25.53 13.17
N ILE A 263 -8.69 -25.51 11.82
CA ILE A 263 -8.54 -26.71 11.00
C ILE A 263 -7.07 -27.07 10.80
N ASP A 264 -6.25 -26.06 10.52
CA ASP A 264 -4.78 -26.18 10.41
C ASP A 264 -4.09 -24.95 11.02
N PRO A 265 -3.64 -25.02 12.28
CA PRO A 265 -2.99 -23.91 12.96
C PRO A 265 -1.57 -23.60 12.46
N ALA A 266 -1.00 -24.46 11.62
CA ALA A 266 0.37 -24.33 11.14
C ALA A 266 0.50 -23.54 9.85
N THR A 267 -0.60 -23.29 9.12
CA THR A 267 -0.59 -22.69 7.79
C THR A 267 -1.33 -21.35 7.81
N PRO A 268 -0.73 -20.27 7.27
CA PRO A 268 -1.36 -18.96 7.19
C PRO A 268 -2.52 -18.98 6.21
N CYS A 269 -3.56 -18.17 6.50
CA CYS A 269 -4.72 -17.99 5.66
C CYS A 269 -4.91 -16.51 5.32
N GLY A 270 -5.35 -16.21 4.09
CA GLY A 270 -5.55 -14.84 3.63
C GLY A 270 -6.29 -14.79 2.31
N ILE A 271 -5.84 -13.95 1.40
CA ILE A 271 -6.47 -13.73 0.10
C ILE A 271 -5.44 -13.65 -1.02
N VAL A 272 -5.88 -13.89 -2.24
CA VAL A 272 -5.16 -13.57 -3.48
C VAL A 272 -5.96 -12.54 -4.29
N GLY A 273 -5.35 -11.92 -5.30
CA GLY A 273 -5.99 -10.88 -6.11
C GLY A 273 -6.24 -9.56 -5.37
N GLY A 274 -5.39 -9.21 -4.39
CA GLY A 274 -5.50 -7.97 -3.63
C GLY A 274 -5.38 -6.73 -4.51
N GLN A 275 -6.34 -5.79 -4.37
CA GLN A 275 -6.48 -4.61 -5.22
C GLN A 275 -5.72 -3.40 -4.65
N SER A 276 -5.78 -2.27 -5.35
CA SER A 276 -5.30 -0.99 -4.81
C SER A 276 -6.08 -0.59 -3.54
N PRO A 277 -5.49 0.22 -2.64
CA PRO A 277 -6.26 0.86 -1.59
C PRO A 277 -7.29 1.80 -2.23
N SER A 278 -8.55 1.44 -2.16
CA SER A 278 -9.65 2.11 -2.86
C SER A 278 -10.75 2.55 -1.90
N ALA A 279 -11.52 3.53 -2.32
CA ALA A 279 -12.54 4.18 -1.49
C ALA A 279 -13.63 3.22 -0.98
N PHE A 280 -13.88 2.16 -1.74
CA PHE A 280 -14.86 1.12 -1.41
C PHE A 280 -14.35 -0.24 -1.92
N GLY A 281 -15.01 -1.33 -1.51
CA GLY A 281 -14.64 -2.68 -1.93
C GLY A 281 -13.86 -3.51 -0.91
N GLY A 282 -13.47 -2.92 0.22
CA GLY A 282 -12.84 -3.67 1.32
C GLY A 282 -11.33 -3.53 1.42
N TYR A 283 -10.73 -2.56 0.73
CA TYR A 283 -9.29 -2.39 0.66
C TYR A 283 -8.76 -1.21 1.50
N ASP A 284 -9.36 -0.99 2.68
CA ASP A 284 -8.67 -0.30 3.77
C ASP A 284 -7.56 -1.20 4.32
N TYR A 285 -6.36 -1.04 3.82
CA TYR A 285 -5.21 -1.87 4.21
C TYR A 285 -4.84 -1.74 5.69
N ALA A 286 -5.18 -0.63 6.36
CA ALA A 286 -4.96 -0.50 7.78
C ALA A 286 -5.83 -1.46 8.60
N ARG A 287 -7.01 -1.82 8.10
CA ARG A 287 -7.89 -2.84 8.68
C ARG A 287 -7.55 -4.23 8.15
N LEU A 288 -7.40 -4.36 6.83
CA LEU A 288 -7.26 -5.63 6.14
C LEU A 288 -6.00 -6.39 6.59
N MET A 289 -4.84 -5.72 6.66
CA MET A 289 -3.58 -6.34 7.07
C MET A 289 -3.57 -6.84 8.52
N ARG A 290 -4.49 -6.39 9.36
CA ARG A 290 -4.70 -6.92 10.70
C ARG A 290 -5.50 -8.22 10.74
N LYS A 291 -6.20 -8.54 9.65
CA LYS A 291 -7.13 -9.68 9.57
C LYS A 291 -6.60 -10.83 8.72
N LEU A 292 -5.55 -10.60 7.94
CA LEU A 292 -4.96 -11.60 7.05
C LEU A 292 -3.64 -12.13 7.60
N GLN A 293 -3.26 -13.32 7.15
CA GLN A 293 -2.00 -13.98 7.48
C GLN A 293 -1.21 -14.37 6.22
N PHE A 294 -1.80 -14.15 5.06
CA PHE A 294 -1.23 -14.34 3.73
C PHE A 294 -1.90 -13.34 2.78
N ILE A 295 -1.14 -12.80 1.86
CA ILE A 295 -1.68 -11.95 0.81
C ILE A 295 -0.90 -12.10 -0.49
N GLU A 296 -1.61 -12.24 -1.58
CA GLU A 296 -1.13 -11.91 -2.90
C GLU A 296 -1.83 -10.62 -3.33
N SER A 297 -1.07 -9.66 -3.79
CA SER A 297 -1.63 -8.40 -4.25
C SER A 297 -1.05 -7.95 -5.58
N TYR A 298 -1.88 -7.32 -6.36
CA TYR A 298 -1.45 -6.61 -7.55
C TYR A 298 -0.61 -5.39 -7.15
N ASN A 299 0.35 -5.02 -8.01
CA ASN A 299 1.14 -3.80 -7.78
C ASN A 299 0.38 -2.56 -8.29
N LEU A 300 -0.67 -2.21 -7.59
CA LEU A 300 -1.58 -1.11 -7.92
C LEU A 300 -1.68 -0.14 -6.75
N GLY A 301 -1.72 1.16 -7.02
CA GLY A 301 -2.01 2.19 -6.03
C GLY A 301 -1.12 2.16 -4.80
N SER A 302 0.17 1.84 -4.95
CA SER A 302 1.12 1.70 -3.84
C SER A 302 0.90 0.49 -2.93
N SER A 303 0.03 -0.46 -3.30
CA SER A 303 -0.33 -1.62 -2.46
C SER A 303 0.88 -2.38 -1.95
N GLN A 304 1.90 -2.64 -2.79
CA GLN A 304 3.10 -3.38 -2.40
C GLN A 304 3.89 -2.69 -1.27
N ALA A 305 4.09 -1.37 -1.38
CA ALA A 305 4.79 -0.59 -0.35
C ALA A 305 3.98 -0.48 0.94
N ILE A 306 2.65 -0.36 0.82
CA ILE A 306 1.73 -0.31 1.97
C ILE A 306 1.71 -1.66 2.69
N ILE A 307 1.55 -2.77 1.96
CA ILE A 307 1.56 -4.13 2.53
C ILE A 307 2.88 -4.40 3.24
N ARG A 308 4.02 -4.11 2.59
CA ARG A 308 5.34 -4.24 3.22
C ARG A 308 5.42 -3.47 4.53
N SER A 309 4.93 -2.23 4.55
CA SER A 309 5.00 -1.35 5.72
C SER A 309 4.10 -1.82 6.86
N PHE A 310 2.92 -2.37 6.53
CA PHE A 310 1.96 -2.89 7.52
C PHE A 310 2.20 -4.36 7.88
N ASN A 311 3.25 -4.95 7.32
CA ASN A 311 3.70 -6.30 7.61
C ASN A 311 4.97 -6.27 8.48
N PRO A 312 4.86 -6.02 9.78
CA PRO A 312 6.01 -5.80 10.64
C PRO A 312 6.91 -7.05 10.64
N ARG A 313 8.20 -6.81 10.46
CA ARG A 313 9.23 -7.84 10.44
C ARG A 313 8.98 -8.93 9.39
N ASN A 314 8.30 -8.60 8.31
CA ASN A 314 8.01 -9.54 7.23
C ASN A 314 7.35 -10.85 7.70
N ALA A 315 6.50 -10.76 8.72
CA ALA A 315 5.89 -11.91 9.38
C ALA A 315 4.81 -12.58 8.53
N LEU A 316 4.16 -11.81 7.67
CA LEU A 316 3.11 -12.27 6.77
C LEU A 316 3.71 -12.59 5.41
N PRO A 317 3.54 -13.81 4.86
CA PRO A 317 3.97 -14.09 3.49
C PRO A 317 3.16 -13.25 2.51
N ALA A 318 3.89 -12.48 1.70
CA ALA A 318 3.34 -11.68 0.63
C ALA A 318 3.95 -12.11 -0.71
N VAL A 319 3.12 -12.22 -1.72
CA VAL A 319 3.49 -12.53 -3.09
C VAL A 319 2.77 -11.57 -4.04
N THR A 320 3.13 -11.56 -5.31
CA THR A 320 2.43 -10.76 -6.32
C THR A 320 2.19 -11.57 -7.58
N SER A 321 1.19 -11.17 -8.37
CA SER A 321 0.96 -11.74 -9.69
C SER A 321 1.85 -11.11 -10.73
N VAL A 322 2.25 -11.94 -11.69
CA VAL A 322 3.03 -11.51 -12.85
C VAL A 322 2.50 -12.11 -14.13
N PHE A 323 2.68 -11.37 -15.21
CA PHE A 323 2.40 -11.81 -16.58
C PHE A 323 3.69 -11.83 -17.38
N HIS A 324 3.87 -12.88 -18.18
CA HIS A 324 4.91 -12.90 -19.18
C HIS A 324 4.63 -11.85 -20.26
N LYS A 325 5.53 -10.90 -20.39
CA LYS A 325 5.52 -9.88 -21.45
C LYS A 325 6.73 -10.00 -22.35
N SER A 326 7.90 -10.12 -21.75
CA SER A 326 9.19 -10.40 -22.41
C SER A 326 10.14 -11.03 -21.41
N VAL A 327 11.22 -11.62 -21.91
CA VAL A 327 12.30 -12.17 -21.07
C VAL A 327 12.89 -11.10 -20.14
N GLU A 328 13.10 -9.91 -20.66
CA GLU A 328 13.69 -8.80 -19.91
C GLU A 328 12.77 -8.33 -18.78
N ASP A 329 11.47 -8.32 -19.04
CA ASP A 329 10.46 -7.94 -18.05
C ASP A 329 10.35 -8.99 -16.94
N ASP A 330 10.32 -10.28 -17.29
CA ASP A 330 10.30 -11.40 -16.32
C ASP A 330 11.52 -11.39 -15.41
N ILE A 331 12.70 -11.14 -15.97
CA ILE A 331 13.95 -11.01 -15.21
C ILE A 331 13.85 -9.83 -14.25
N TRP A 332 13.44 -8.66 -14.75
CA TRP A 332 13.30 -7.47 -13.93
C TRP A 332 12.26 -7.66 -12.82
N GLN A 333 11.07 -8.17 -13.11
CA GLN A 333 10.02 -8.39 -12.13
C GLN A 333 10.51 -9.28 -10.99
N THR A 334 11.21 -10.37 -11.31
CA THR A 334 11.76 -11.28 -10.30
C THR A 334 12.68 -10.55 -9.32
N TRP A 335 13.64 -9.79 -9.82
CA TRP A 335 14.57 -9.05 -8.98
C TRP A 335 13.92 -7.90 -8.24
N TYR A 336 13.05 -7.16 -8.90
CA TYR A 336 12.35 -6.02 -8.32
C TYR A 336 11.49 -6.45 -7.13
N TYR A 337 10.62 -7.45 -7.31
CA TYR A 337 9.74 -7.88 -6.23
C TYR A 337 10.49 -8.61 -5.12
N LEU A 338 11.53 -9.35 -5.43
CA LEU A 338 12.42 -9.93 -4.41
C LEU A 338 13.08 -8.84 -3.56
N ALA A 339 13.60 -7.78 -4.19
CA ALA A 339 14.18 -6.63 -3.52
C ALA A 339 13.18 -5.86 -2.64
N HIS A 340 11.89 -5.93 -2.95
CA HIS A 340 10.81 -5.30 -2.17
C HIS A 340 10.16 -6.23 -1.13
N GLY A 341 10.71 -7.44 -0.95
CA GLY A 341 10.31 -8.35 0.14
C GLY A 341 9.21 -9.33 -0.18
N ASN A 342 8.76 -9.42 -1.45
CA ASN A 342 7.88 -10.49 -1.85
C ASN A 342 8.57 -11.84 -1.73
N ARG A 343 7.79 -12.87 -1.42
CA ARG A 343 8.28 -14.24 -1.24
C ARG A 343 8.10 -15.12 -2.47
N GLY A 344 7.51 -14.57 -3.53
CA GLY A 344 7.30 -15.30 -4.78
C GLY A 344 6.38 -14.58 -5.76
N HIS A 345 6.18 -15.24 -6.88
CA HIS A 345 5.24 -14.85 -7.92
C HIS A 345 4.14 -15.90 -8.11
N ILE A 346 2.93 -15.41 -8.37
CA ILE A 346 1.88 -16.18 -9.02
C ILE A 346 1.92 -15.79 -10.50
N GLY A 347 2.32 -16.72 -11.36
CA GLY A 347 2.49 -16.49 -12.79
C GLY A 347 1.30 -16.99 -13.60
N TRP A 348 0.64 -16.12 -14.36
CA TRP A 348 -0.42 -16.50 -15.26
C TRP A 348 0.13 -17.25 -16.47
N VAL A 349 -0.39 -18.46 -16.70
CA VAL A 349 0.16 -19.42 -17.70
C VAL A 349 -0.37 -19.15 -19.11
N GLU A 350 -1.25 -18.20 -19.27
CA GLU A 350 -1.79 -17.85 -20.57
C GLU A 350 -0.68 -17.46 -21.56
N GLY A 351 -0.65 -18.13 -22.69
CA GLY A 351 0.37 -17.87 -23.73
C GLY A 351 1.75 -18.48 -23.50
N TRP A 352 1.95 -19.31 -22.46
CA TRP A 352 3.24 -19.94 -22.16
C TRP A 352 3.56 -21.15 -23.03
N PHE A 353 2.54 -21.77 -23.60
CA PHE A 353 2.63 -22.99 -24.38
C PHE A 353 1.94 -22.84 -25.73
N ASP A 354 2.44 -23.57 -26.71
CA ASP A 354 1.74 -23.84 -27.96
C ASP A 354 1.21 -25.27 -27.89
N GLY A 355 -0.05 -25.40 -27.50
CA GLY A 355 -0.62 -26.68 -27.07
C GLY A 355 0.08 -27.25 -25.85
N LYS A 356 0.82 -28.34 -26.01
CA LYS A 356 1.64 -28.96 -24.96
C LYS A 356 3.14 -28.59 -25.05
N THR A 357 3.53 -27.78 -26.03
CA THR A 357 4.93 -27.44 -26.26
C THR A 357 5.29 -26.15 -25.54
N PRO A 358 6.21 -26.17 -24.56
CA PRO A 358 6.69 -24.95 -23.91
C PRO A 358 7.35 -23.99 -24.91
N LYS A 359 7.09 -22.71 -24.78
CA LYS A 359 7.74 -21.68 -25.59
C LYS A 359 9.22 -21.52 -25.22
N PRO A 360 10.10 -21.17 -26.19
CA PRO A 360 11.55 -21.11 -25.98
C PRO A 360 12.00 -20.13 -24.90
N TRP A 361 11.23 -19.09 -24.59
CA TRP A 361 11.59 -18.08 -23.60
C TRP A 361 11.76 -18.64 -22.18
N HIS A 362 11.14 -19.76 -21.85
CA HIS A 362 11.29 -20.41 -20.54
C HIS A 362 12.77 -20.70 -20.21
N ALA A 363 13.51 -21.20 -21.19
CA ALA A 363 14.93 -21.48 -21.01
C ALA A 363 15.78 -20.21 -20.79
N GLN A 364 15.31 -19.07 -21.29
CA GLN A 364 16.03 -17.80 -21.16
C GLN A 364 15.84 -17.17 -19.77
N VAL A 365 14.67 -17.33 -19.15
CA VAL A 365 14.37 -16.81 -17.79
C VAL A 365 14.76 -17.78 -16.68
N ALA A 366 14.87 -19.08 -16.98
CA ALA A 366 15.17 -20.13 -16.01
C ALA A 366 16.39 -19.85 -15.11
N PRO A 367 17.53 -19.34 -15.61
CA PRO A 367 18.66 -19.00 -14.74
C PRO A 367 18.29 -18.00 -13.64
N THR A 368 17.48 -16.99 -13.95
CA THR A 368 17.01 -16.00 -12.97
C THR A 368 16.10 -16.63 -11.93
N TYR A 369 15.12 -17.43 -12.34
CA TYR A 369 14.21 -18.10 -11.42
C TYR A 369 14.95 -19.09 -10.51
N LEU A 370 15.91 -19.84 -11.05
CA LEU A 370 16.76 -20.75 -10.29
C LEU A 370 17.66 -20.01 -9.30
N GLU A 371 18.28 -18.91 -9.72
CA GLU A 371 19.12 -18.08 -8.84
C GLU A 371 18.29 -17.47 -7.70
N ALA A 372 17.14 -16.87 -8.02
CA ALA A 372 16.21 -16.33 -7.04
C ALA A 372 15.73 -17.41 -6.07
N GLY A 373 15.33 -18.59 -6.58
CA GLY A 373 14.81 -19.68 -5.76
C GLY A 373 15.86 -20.38 -4.90
N LYS A 374 17.06 -20.61 -5.41
CA LYS A 374 18.08 -21.46 -4.75
C LYS A 374 19.13 -20.66 -3.99
N LYS A 375 19.38 -19.39 -4.35
CA LYS A 375 20.50 -18.62 -3.82
C LYS A 375 20.05 -17.37 -3.05
N ILE A 376 19.35 -16.45 -3.69
CA ILE A 376 19.06 -15.14 -3.12
C ILE A 376 17.78 -15.16 -2.24
N GLY A 377 16.73 -15.87 -2.66
CA GLY A 377 15.51 -16.01 -1.86
C GLY A 377 15.71 -16.55 -0.46
N PRO A 378 16.56 -17.58 -0.23
CA PRO A 378 16.92 -18.05 1.11
C PRO A 378 17.59 -16.99 1.99
N LEU A 379 18.40 -16.08 1.40
CA LEU A 379 19.01 -14.97 2.13
C LEU A 379 17.95 -14.01 2.68
N MET A 380 16.89 -13.78 1.93
CA MET A 380 15.78 -12.91 2.32
C MET A 380 14.90 -13.51 3.41
N SER A 381 15.00 -14.81 3.67
CA SER A 381 14.26 -15.44 4.73
C SER A 381 14.68 -14.88 6.10
N GLY A 382 13.78 -14.24 6.80
CA GLY A 382 14.06 -13.59 8.09
C GLY A 382 14.66 -12.20 8.00
N ALA A 383 14.85 -11.66 6.81
CA ALA A 383 15.32 -10.30 6.68
C ALA A 383 14.19 -9.30 6.99
N GLU A 384 14.56 -8.21 7.65
CA GLU A 384 13.67 -7.12 8.01
C GLU A 384 14.03 -5.87 7.20
N TRP A 385 13.01 -5.17 6.70
CA TRP A 385 13.19 -3.94 5.91
C TRP A 385 13.85 -2.83 6.73
N ILE A 386 14.77 -2.11 6.11
CA ILE A 386 15.39 -0.92 6.67
C ILE A 386 14.91 0.31 5.90
N HIS A 387 14.46 1.33 6.62
CA HIS A 387 14.09 2.64 6.09
C HIS A 387 15.04 3.74 6.57
N ASP A 388 15.07 4.88 5.88
CA ASP A 388 15.97 6.00 6.18
C ASP A 388 15.37 7.03 7.17
N GLY A 389 14.30 6.66 7.85
CA GLY A 389 13.62 7.53 8.81
C GLY A 389 12.53 8.40 8.18
N VAL A 390 11.99 8.00 7.03
CA VAL A 390 10.86 8.65 6.38
C VAL A 390 9.61 7.79 6.52
N ALA A 391 8.51 8.42 6.94
CA ALA A 391 7.17 7.85 6.95
C ALA A 391 6.27 8.58 5.96
N ILE A 392 5.49 7.84 5.19
CA ILE A 392 4.38 8.35 4.39
C ILE A 392 3.08 7.99 5.11
N TYR A 393 2.22 8.97 5.30
CA TYR A 393 0.98 8.79 6.03
C TYR A 393 -0.09 8.13 5.15
N TYR A 394 -0.74 7.10 5.70
CA TYR A 394 -1.88 6.42 5.07
C TYR A 394 -3.18 6.85 5.74
N SER A 395 -3.95 7.68 5.05
CA SER A 395 -5.28 8.13 5.45
C SER A 395 -6.33 7.52 4.52
N HIS A 396 -7.03 6.49 4.98
CA HIS A 396 -8.10 5.88 4.19
C HIS A 396 -9.30 6.83 4.00
N PRO A 397 -9.73 7.63 4.99
CA PRO A 397 -10.76 8.64 4.77
C PRO A 397 -10.42 9.64 3.67
N SER A 398 -9.13 10.00 3.52
CA SER A 398 -8.70 10.89 2.42
C SER A 398 -8.79 10.21 1.07
N ILE A 399 -8.60 8.89 0.98
CA ILE A 399 -8.82 8.13 -0.25
C ILE A 399 -10.31 8.13 -0.60
N GLN A 400 -11.18 7.94 0.37
CA GLN A 400 -12.63 7.97 0.17
C GLN A 400 -13.12 9.34 -0.29
N LEU A 401 -12.72 10.40 0.41
CA LEU A 401 -13.10 11.77 0.03
C LEU A 401 -12.51 12.15 -1.34
N GLY A 402 -11.25 11.82 -1.59
CA GLY A 402 -10.60 12.05 -2.88
C GLY A 402 -11.34 11.39 -4.03
N TRP A 403 -11.82 10.15 -3.85
CA TRP A 403 -12.64 9.49 -4.85
C TRP A 403 -13.95 10.25 -5.11
N ILE A 404 -14.66 10.71 -4.07
CA ILE A 404 -15.90 11.50 -4.22
C ILE A 404 -15.64 12.75 -5.05
N MET A 405 -14.55 13.46 -4.76
CA MET A 405 -14.18 14.69 -5.46
C MET A 405 -13.79 14.43 -6.93
N ASP A 406 -12.98 13.44 -7.17
CA ASP A 406 -12.50 13.09 -8.51
C ASP A 406 -13.62 12.49 -9.38
N ALA A 407 -14.57 11.76 -8.78
CA ALA A 407 -15.70 11.17 -9.49
C ALA A 407 -16.57 12.25 -10.19
N GLU A 408 -16.81 13.37 -9.54
CA GLU A 408 -17.54 14.49 -10.15
C GLU A 408 -16.76 15.09 -11.31
N ALA A 409 -15.47 15.27 -11.16
CA ALA A 409 -14.60 15.82 -12.19
C ALA A 409 -14.64 15.03 -13.49
N HIS A 410 -14.62 13.72 -13.38
CA HIS A 410 -14.60 12.84 -14.52
C HIS A 410 -16.00 12.58 -15.10
N GLY A 411 -17.07 12.96 -14.42
CA GLY A 411 -18.45 12.66 -14.78
C GLY A 411 -18.71 11.16 -14.92
N LYS A 412 -17.83 10.34 -14.36
CA LYS A 412 -17.84 8.88 -14.42
C LYS A 412 -17.48 8.34 -13.07
N THR A 413 -18.04 7.22 -12.80
CA THR A 413 -17.61 6.39 -11.73
C THR A 413 -16.52 5.47 -12.22
N TRP A 414 -15.52 5.30 -11.42
CA TRP A 414 -14.50 4.29 -11.62
C TRP A 414 -14.37 3.43 -10.39
N ILE A 415 -13.73 2.33 -10.60
CA ILE A 415 -13.44 1.36 -9.58
C ILE A 415 -11.95 1.35 -9.29
N ASN A 416 -11.52 0.51 -8.36
CA ASN A 416 -10.13 0.14 -8.20
C ASN A 416 -9.48 -0.40 -9.50
N ARG A 417 -8.25 -0.84 -9.47
CA ARG A 417 -7.43 -1.27 -10.62
C ARG A 417 -6.97 -0.08 -11.47
N ASN A 418 -7.00 -0.27 -12.81
CA ASN A 418 -6.47 0.70 -13.77
C ASN A 418 -7.14 2.07 -13.74
N SER A 419 -8.38 2.13 -13.30
CA SER A 419 -9.08 3.40 -13.21
C SER A 419 -8.53 4.27 -12.10
N ASP A 420 -8.21 3.69 -10.93
CA ASP A 420 -7.55 4.40 -9.84
C ASP A 420 -6.18 4.94 -10.25
N GLU A 421 -5.38 4.13 -10.96
CA GLU A 421 -4.08 4.54 -11.49
C GLU A 421 -4.15 5.75 -12.45
N LYS A 422 -5.26 5.91 -13.14
CA LYS A 422 -5.44 6.97 -14.13
C LYS A 422 -6.15 8.20 -13.60
N LEU A 423 -7.04 8.03 -12.65
CA LEU A 423 -8.04 9.03 -12.30
C LEU A 423 -7.94 9.52 -10.86
N SER A 424 -7.33 8.74 -9.97
CA SER A 424 -7.28 9.05 -8.55
C SER A 424 -6.15 10.02 -8.20
N SER A 425 -6.53 11.22 -7.79
CA SER A 425 -5.57 12.22 -7.30
C SER A 425 -4.77 11.75 -6.08
N PRO A 426 -5.35 11.09 -5.07
CA PRO A 426 -4.58 10.52 -3.99
C PRO A 426 -3.54 9.49 -4.43
N VAL A 427 -3.83 8.68 -5.45
CA VAL A 427 -2.86 7.72 -6.01
C VAL A 427 -1.70 8.47 -6.67
N HIS A 428 -1.98 9.46 -7.51
CA HIS A 428 -0.95 10.22 -8.21
C HIS A 428 -0.01 10.94 -7.24
N VAL A 429 -0.55 11.54 -6.18
CA VAL A 429 0.25 12.21 -5.16
C VAL A 429 1.12 11.22 -4.39
N ARG A 430 0.56 10.07 -3.99
CA ARG A 430 1.34 9.03 -3.32
C ARG A 430 2.48 8.51 -4.18
N HIS A 431 2.20 8.16 -5.45
CA HIS A 431 3.21 7.69 -6.38
C HIS A 431 4.31 8.72 -6.62
N ALA A 432 3.96 10.00 -6.70
CA ALA A 432 4.95 11.05 -6.85
C ALA A 432 5.90 11.12 -5.66
N TRP A 433 5.40 11.05 -4.44
CA TRP A 433 6.24 11.00 -3.24
C TRP A 433 7.11 9.74 -3.19
N GLU A 434 6.54 8.57 -3.50
CA GLU A 434 7.31 7.32 -3.59
C GLU A 434 8.45 7.43 -4.61
N ASN A 435 8.14 7.92 -5.81
CA ASN A 435 9.13 8.07 -6.87
C ASN A 435 10.22 9.08 -6.50
N MET A 436 9.87 10.22 -5.91
CA MET A 436 10.86 11.19 -5.45
C MET A 436 11.82 10.60 -4.40
N LEU A 437 11.29 9.84 -3.45
CA LEU A 437 12.09 9.18 -2.42
C LEU A 437 13.00 8.10 -3.03
N ARG A 438 12.44 7.19 -3.84
CA ARG A 438 13.19 6.12 -4.52
C ARG A 438 14.29 6.67 -5.42
N ASP A 439 13.95 7.65 -6.24
CA ASP A 439 14.90 8.31 -7.15
C ASP A 439 15.98 9.11 -6.39
N SER A 440 15.75 9.41 -5.13
CA SER A 440 16.77 10.01 -4.23
C SER A 440 17.55 8.97 -3.43
N GLY A 441 17.30 7.67 -3.65
CA GLY A 441 17.91 6.57 -2.90
C GLY A 441 17.44 6.51 -1.44
N VAL A 442 16.29 7.07 -1.11
CA VAL A 442 15.73 7.13 0.24
C VAL A 442 14.63 6.08 0.39
N GLN A 443 14.75 5.23 1.39
CA GLN A 443 13.75 4.24 1.72
C GLN A 443 12.81 4.70 2.82
N PHE A 444 11.56 4.29 2.71
CA PHE A 444 10.45 4.75 3.55
C PHE A 444 9.54 3.59 3.98
N ASN A 445 8.67 3.89 4.95
CA ASN A 445 7.51 3.08 5.28
C ASN A 445 6.25 3.93 5.25
N TYR A 446 5.11 3.26 5.10
CA TYR A 446 3.81 3.86 5.42
C TYR A 446 3.53 3.72 6.92
N VAL A 447 2.84 4.72 7.48
CA VAL A 447 2.25 4.65 8.82
C VAL A 447 0.75 4.89 8.69
N SER A 448 -0.05 4.01 9.29
CA SER A 448 -1.50 4.10 9.17
C SER A 448 -2.12 5.05 10.20
N TYR A 449 -3.26 5.65 9.84
CA TYR A 449 -4.07 6.43 10.78
C TYR A 449 -4.37 5.65 12.08
N VAL A 450 -4.55 4.34 11.96
CA VAL A 450 -4.80 3.46 13.11
C VAL A 450 -3.60 3.39 14.04
N ASP A 451 -2.40 3.13 13.48
CA ASP A 451 -1.19 3.04 14.30
C ASP A 451 -0.83 4.38 14.95
N VAL A 452 -1.03 5.47 14.21
CA VAL A 452 -0.80 6.82 14.72
C VAL A 452 -1.72 7.14 15.89
N ILE A 453 -3.00 6.82 15.82
CA ILE A 453 -3.95 7.02 16.94
C ILE A 453 -3.62 6.10 18.12
N GLN A 454 -3.30 4.82 17.86
CA GLN A 454 -3.08 3.83 18.90
C GLN A 454 -1.73 3.98 19.62
N LYS A 455 -0.67 4.36 18.89
CA LYS A 455 0.72 4.26 19.34
C LYS A 455 1.52 5.56 19.19
N GLY A 456 0.98 6.53 18.44
CA GLY A 456 1.74 7.69 17.99
C GLY A 456 2.69 7.35 16.84
N ILE A 457 3.44 8.36 16.40
CA ILE A 457 4.44 8.20 15.33
C ILE A 457 5.74 7.74 15.97
N PRO A 458 6.34 6.61 15.57
CA PRO A 458 7.57 6.08 16.14
C PRO A 458 8.75 7.07 16.08
N ALA A 459 9.64 6.97 17.07
CA ALA A 459 10.76 7.92 17.25
C ALA A 459 11.87 7.76 16.20
N GLU A 460 11.95 6.62 15.53
CA GLU A 460 12.91 6.36 14.45
C GLU A 460 12.63 7.20 13.19
N TYR A 461 11.41 7.71 13.02
CA TYR A 461 11.12 8.61 11.91
C TYR A 461 11.61 10.03 12.19
N LYS A 462 12.23 10.62 11.19
CA LYS A 462 12.65 12.02 11.16
C LYS A 462 11.69 12.90 10.37
N VAL A 463 11.05 12.30 9.36
CA VAL A 463 10.13 12.96 8.44
C VAL A 463 8.82 12.19 8.37
N LEU A 464 7.72 12.93 8.46
CA LEU A 464 6.37 12.46 8.15
C LEU A 464 5.83 13.24 6.96
N ILE A 465 5.48 12.53 5.90
CA ILE A 465 4.86 13.09 4.69
C ILE A 465 3.36 12.82 4.73
N LEU A 466 2.55 13.83 4.53
CA LEU A 466 1.08 13.77 4.51
C LEU A 466 0.58 13.95 3.06
N PRO A 467 0.59 12.91 2.21
CA PRO A 467 0.20 13.04 0.80
C PRO A 467 -1.32 13.12 0.65
N ALA A 468 -1.84 14.19 0.10
CA ALA A 468 -3.28 14.39 -0.11
C ALA A 468 -4.14 14.04 1.14
N CYS A 469 -3.65 14.38 2.33
CA CYS A 469 -4.33 14.08 3.59
C CYS A 469 -5.47 15.06 3.87
N LEU A 470 -6.52 15.00 3.06
CA LEU A 470 -7.69 15.88 3.14
C LEU A 470 -8.47 15.71 4.44
N CYS A 471 -8.58 14.46 4.91
CA CYS A 471 -9.32 14.08 6.10
C CYS A 471 -8.37 13.68 7.23
N LEU A 472 -8.51 14.32 8.38
CA LEU A 472 -7.79 13.98 9.61
C LEU A 472 -8.71 14.14 10.82
N SER A 473 -8.66 13.22 11.76
CA SER A 473 -9.31 13.38 13.06
C SER A 473 -8.49 14.29 13.98
N ASN A 474 -9.13 14.77 15.03
CA ASN A 474 -8.43 15.52 16.08
C ASN A 474 -7.36 14.66 16.78
N ALA A 475 -7.61 13.35 16.92
CA ALA A 475 -6.65 12.42 17.51
C ALA A 475 -5.39 12.29 16.66
N GLU A 476 -5.54 12.17 15.33
CA GLU A 476 -4.42 12.16 14.39
C GLU A 476 -3.62 13.46 14.44
N ALA A 477 -4.31 14.59 14.39
CA ALA A 477 -3.69 15.92 14.44
C ALA A 477 -2.82 16.08 15.70
N ARG A 478 -3.32 15.70 16.88
CA ARG A 478 -2.54 15.74 18.13
C ARG A 478 -1.25 14.92 18.06
N GLN A 479 -1.29 13.74 17.44
CA GLN A 479 -0.10 12.88 17.29
C GLN A 479 0.90 13.46 16.27
N ILE A 480 0.41 14.05 15.19
CA ILE A 480 1.24 14.74 14.18
C ILE A 480 1.93 15.96 14.81
N GLU A 481 1.20 16.78 15.55
CA GLU A 481 1.77 17.90 16.28
C GLU A 481 2.82 17.47 17.32
N ALA A 482 2.51 16.43 18.09
CA ALA A 482 3.44 15.88 19.08
C ALA A 482 4.72 15.34 18.40
N PHE A 483 4.62 14.74 17.21
CA PHE A 483 5.78 14.34 16.42
C PHE A 483 6.65 15.55 16.04
N CYS A 484 6.03 16.62 15.55
CA CYS A 484 6.76 17.85 15.22
C CYS A 484 7.39 18.48 16.46
N GLN A 485 6.65 18.61 17.56
CA GLN A 485 7.14 19.21 18.80
C GLN A 485 8.40 18.52 19.35
N ARG A 486 8.51 17.18 19.21
CA ARG A 486 9.68 16.42 19.66
C ARG A 486 10.86 16.40 18.70
N GLY A 487 10.78 17.08 17.54
CA GLY A 487 11.88 17.28 16.60
C GLY A 487 11.67 16.69 15.20
N GLY A 488 10.51 16.11 14.92
CA GLY A 488 10.17 15.59 13.59
C GLY A 488 9.90 16.72 12.58
N THR A 489 10.11 16.43 11.31
CA THR A 489 9.68 17.29 10.20
C THR A 489 8.39 16.74 9.60
N VAL A 490 7.34 17.56 9.59
CA VAL A 490 6.06 17.24 8.94
C VAL A 490 5.99 17.97 7.62
N ILE A 491 5.76 17.24 6.53
CA ILE A 491 5.60 17.81 5.18
C ILE A 491 4.19 17.45 4.69
N ALA A 492 3.39 18.44 4.35
CA ALA A 492 2.05 18.24 3.79
C ALA A 492 1.91 18.98 2.47
N ASP A 493 1.10 18.44 1.60
CA ASP A 493 0.59 19.17 0.44
C ASP A 493 -0.73 19.87 0.80
N TYR A 494 -0.95 20.94 0.21
CA TYR A 494 -1.81 22.12 0.41
C TYR A 494 -3.10 22.07 1.26
N LEU A 495 -3.81 20.99 1.42
CA LEU A 495 -5.11 20.99 2.12
C LEU A 495 -5.19 19.97 3.27
N PRO A 496 -4.20 19.90 4.17
CA PRO A 496 -4.18 18.88 5.20
C PRO A 496 -5.27 19.10 6.25
N GLY A 497 -6.19 18.12 6.36
CA GLY A 497 -7.18 18.08 7.43
C GLY A 497 -8.26 19.16 7.40
N LEU A 498 -8.65 19.64 6.20
CA LEU A 498 -9.82 20.50 6.04
C LEU A 498 -11.14 19.80 6.32
N TRP A 499 -11.14 18.48 6.22
CA TRP A 499 -12.26 17.62 6.57
C TRP A 499 -11.89 16.72 7.76
N ASP A 500 -12.88 16.36 8.54
CA ASP A 500 -12.69 15.37 9.58
C ASP A 500 -12.63 13.93 9.00
N GLN A 501 -12.45 12.95 9.86
CA GLN A 501 -12.35 11.54 9.47
C GLN A 501 -13.64 10.96 8.86
N HIS A 502 -14.74 11.67 8.95
CA HIS A 502 -16.02 11.30 8.35
C HIS A 502 -16.27 12.01 7.02
N GLY A 503 -15.35 12.87 6.57
CA GLY A 503 -15.53 13.69 5.37
C GLY A 503 -16.45 14.89 5.56
N LYS A 504 -16.60 15.35 6.79
CA LYS A 504 -17.33 16.57 7.11
C LYS A 504 -16.37 17.76 7.15
N GLY A 505 -16.72 18.81 6.42
CA GLY A 505 -15.91 20.02 6.34
C GLY A 505 -15.83 20.76 7.67
N ARG A 506 -14.67 21.31 7.97
CA ARG A 506 -14.40 22.02 9.22
C ARG A 506 -14.74 23.49 9.08
N ALA A 507 -15.63 24.00 9.95
CA ALA A 507 -16.02 25.41 9.97
C ALA A 507 -14.89 26.36 10.43
N GLY A 508 -13.88 25.85 11.11
CA GLY A 508 -12.77 26.64 11.66
C GLY A 508 -11.52 26.69 10.78
N GLY A 509 -11.49 26.03 9.63
CA GLY A 509 -10.31 25.79 8.81
C GLY A 509 -9.66 24.42 9.05
N GLY A 510 -8.44 24.21 8.56
CA GLY A 510 -7.74 22.93 8.68
C GLY A 510 -7.32 22.60 10.12
N VAL A 511 -7.43 21.35 10.52
CA VAL A 511 -7.05 20.91 11.87
C VAL A 511 -5.56 21.08 12.19
N LEU A 512 -4.72 21.19 11.14
CA LEU A 512 -3.27 21.41 11.24
C LEU A 512 -2.85 22.85 10.89
N ASP A 513 -3.80 23.78 10.73
CA ASP A 513 -3.50 25.16 10.36
C ASP A 513 -2.54 25.84 11.34
N ASP A 514 -2.73 25.62 12.64
CA ASP A 514 -1.86 26.15 13.67
C ASP A 514 -0.45 25.52 13.62
N LEU A 515 -0.33 24.25 13.28
CA LEU A 515 0.96 23.59 13.10
C LEU A 515 1.74 24.23 11.95
N PHE A 516 1.10 24.45 10.82
CA PHE A 516 1.76 25.04 9.64
C PHE A 516 1.86 26.56 9.70
N GLY A 517 1.14 27.22 10.59
CA GLY A 517 1.06 28.69 10.64
C GLY A 517 0.39 29.29 9.41
N ALA A 518 -0.47 28.51 8.78
CA ALA A 518 -1.29 28.90 7.66
C ALA A 518 -2.76 28.74 8.05
N LYS A 519 -3.63 29.56 7.52
CA LYS A 519 -5.06 29.49 7.80
C LYS A 519 -5.85 29.29 6.53
N HIS A 520 -6.41 28.11 6.37
CA HIS A 520 -7.31 27.83 5.27
C HIS A 520 -8.68 28.44 5.54
N SER A 521 -9.23 29.07 4.52
CA SER A 521 -10.58 29.64 4.64
C SER A 521 -11.65 28.54 4.60
N PRO A 522 -12.56 28.49 5.56
CA PRO A 522 -13.70 27.57 5.51
C PRO A 522 -14.70 27.91 4.38
N GLU A 523 -14.57 29.10 3.78
CA GLU A 523 -15.35 29.55 2.61
C GLU A 523 -14.78 29.04 1.26
N LEU A 524 -13.68 28.29 1.26
CA LEU A 524 -13.20 27.62 0.05
C LEU A 524 -14.32 26.74 -0.52
N ARG A 525 -14.57 26.85 -1.82
CA ARG A 525 -15.60 26.08 -2.52
C ARG A 525 -15.02 24.88 -3.24
N ALA A 526 -15.81 23.86 -3.47
CA ALA A 526 -15.42 22.72 -4.26
C ALA A 526 -14.96 23.15 -5.66
N SER A 527 -15.70 24.06 -6.31
CA SER A 527 -15.33 24.63 -7.60
C SER A 527 -13.99 25.35 -7.58
N ASP A 528 -13.59 25.90 -6.43
CA ASP A 528 -12.31 26.59 -6.28
C ASP A 528 -11.18 25.60 -6.01
N VAL A 529 -11.48 24.50 -5.33
CA VAL A 529 -10.50 23.49 -4.90
C VAL A 529 -10.37 22.38 -5.91
N PHE A 530 -11.50 21.87 -6.35
CA PHE A 530 -11.54 20.72 -7.22
C PHE A 530 -12.17 21.05 -8.58
N GLY A 531 -12.99 22.07 -8.72
CA GLY A 531 -13.62 22.50 -9.98
C GLY A 531 -13.67 21.51 -11.13
N GLY A 532 -13.62 20.29 -10.83
CA GLY A 532 -13.37 19.21 -11.74
C GLY A 532 -11.96 19.22 -12.31
N LYS A 533 -11.05 19.99 -11.78
CA LYS A 533 -9.91 20.36 -12.60
C LYS A 533 -8.60 20.43 -11.87
N LEU A 534 -8.61 20.53 -10.54
CA LEU A 534 -7.38 20.82 -9.86
C LEU A 534 -6.40 19.67 -9.89
N TRP A 535 -6.88 18.49 -9.53
CA TRP A 535 -6.08 17.28 -9.53
C TRP A 535 -5.96 16.71 -10.94
N VAL A 536 -7.02 16.79 -11.72
CA VAL A 536 -7.17 16.17 -13.02
C VAL A 536 -6.55 16.99 -14.15
N GLU A 537 -6.71 18.31 -14.12
CA GLU A 537 -6.08 19.17 -15.13
C GLU A 537 -4.57 19.16 -15.06
N VAL A 538 -4.01 18.93 -13.88
CA VAL A 538 -2.56 18.78 -13.74
C VAL A 538 -2.03 17.59 -14.54
N ASP A 539 -2.78 16.51 -14.63
CA ASP A 539 -2.35 15.33 -15.39
C ASP A 539 -2.73 15.38 -16.87
N GLN A 540 -3.77 16.13 -17.23
CA GLN A 540 -4.34 16.09 -18.57
C GLN A 540 -4.13 17.38 -19.38
N ASP A 541 -3.80 18.49 -18.74
CA ASP A 541 -3.60 19.76 -19.41
C ASP A 541 -2.16 19.94 -19.90
N ALA A 542 -1.98 19.90 -21.21
CA ALA A 542 -0.71 20.22 -21.87
C ALA A 542 -0.15 21.61 -21.51
N ASN A 543 -0.96 22.48 -20.90
CA ASN A 543 -0.53 23.81 -20.43
C ASN A 543 0.27 23.77 -19.12
N TYR A 544 0.26 22.66 -18.38
CA TYR A 544 1.17 22.47 -17.25
C TYR A 544 2.58 22.12 -17.73
N SER A 545 3.14 23.01 -18.51
CA SER A 545 4.52 22.90 -18.94
C SER A 545 5.47 23.19 -17.78
N TRP A 546 6.69 22.70 -17.92
CA TRP A 546 7.76 23.08 -17.00
C TRP A 546 7.96 24.60 -16.89
N LYS A 547 7.75 25.34 -17.97
CA LYS A 547 7.84 26.79 -17.98
C LYS A 547 6.84 27.44 -17.01
N THR A 548 5.59 26.98 -17.01
CA THR A 548 4.59 27.45 -16.05
C THR A 548 4.98 27.13 -14.63
N TYR A 549 5.53 25.95 -14.39
CA TYR A 549 6.03 25.54 -13.09
C TYR A 549 7.22 26.37 -12.62
N GLU A 550 8.17 26.68 -13.51
CA GLU A 550 9.30 27.57 -13.18
C GLU A 550 8.87 29.02 -12.92
N GLU A 551 7.97 29.54 -13.72
CA GLU A 551 7.38 30.88 -13.49
C GLU A 551 6.72 30.91 -12.11
N PHE A 552 6.00 29.87 -11.75
CA PHE A 552 5.40 29.71 -10.44
C PHE A 552 6.46 29.72 -9.32
N LEU A 553 7.49 28.89 -9.40
CA LEU A 553 8.57 28.85 -8.42
C LEU A 553 9.32 30.17 -8.30
N THR A 554 9.55 30.86 -9.42
CA THR A 554 10.25 32.13 -9.47
C THR A 554 9.44 33.25 -8.82
N ASN A 555 8.16 33.29 -9.10
CA ASN A 555 7.23 34.28 -8.56
C ASN A 555 6.77 33.99 -7.13
N LYS A 556 7.12 32.81 -6.59
CA LYS A 556 6.69 32.34 -5.26
C LYS A 556 5.16 32.47 -5.06
N SER A 557 4.41 32.34 -6.13
CA SER A 557 2.96 32.38 -6.10
C SER A 557 2.40 31.00 -5.77
N SER A 558 1.07 30.90 -5.60
CA SER A 558 0.40 29.62 -5.31
C SER A 558 0.80 28.55 -6.31
N CYS A 559 1.01 27.35 -5.83
CA CYS A 559 1.37 26.18 -6.64
C CYS A 559 0.27 25.73 -7.57
N ILE A 560 -0.88 26.22 -7.35
CA ILE A 560 -2.01 25.82 -8.11
C ILE A 560 -2.37 26.97 -9.01
N ARG A 561 -2.40 26.66 -10.28
CA ARG A 561 -2.84 27.60 -11.28
C ARG A 561 -4.14 28.25 -10.84
N ASP A 562 -4.26 29.53 -11.05
CA ASP A 562 -5.46 30.25 -10.74
C ASP A 562 -6.63 29.78 -11.62
N ALA A 563 -7.39 28.86 -11.13
CA ALA A 563 -8.65 28.44 -11.71
C ALA A 563 -9.78 29.31 -11.13
N GLY A 564 -9.71 30.62 -11.41
CA GLY A 564 -10.83 31.51 -11.15
C GLY A 564 -11.21 31.79 -9.70
N GLY A 565 -10.26 31.82 -8.76
CA GLY A 565 -10.54 32.15 -7.36
C GLY A 565 -10.12 31.07 -6.39
N PHE A 566 -9.67 29.98 -6.95
CA PHE A 566 -9.11 28.88 -6.20
C PHE A 566 -8.00 29.39 -5.26
N HIS A 567 -8.02 28.90 -4.07
CA HIS A 567 -7.00 29.22 -3.07
C HIS A 567 -6.80 30.72 -2.79
N LYS A 568 -7.83 31.52 -2.84
CA LYS A 568 -7.70 32.89 -2.32
C LYS A 568 -7.02 32.94 -0.96
N ALA A 569 -7.29 31.93 -0.12
CA ALA A 569 -6.67 31.78 1.17
C ALA A 569 -5.19 31.34 1.12
N VAL A 570 -4.79 30.68 0.04
CA VAL A 570 -3.44 30.11 -0.14
C VAL A 570 -2.60 30.92 -1.12
N ARG A 571 -3.18 31.78 -1.94
CA ARG A 571 -2.52 32.60 -2.97
C ARG A 571 -1.35 33.46 -2.45
N ALA A 572 -1.47 33.95 -1.24
CA ALA A 572 -0.43 34.77 -0.63
C ALA A 572 0.77 33.95 -0.13
N MET A 573 0.67 32.63 -0.16
CA MET A 573 1.74 31.76 0.32
C MET A 573 2.80 31.52 -0.77
N PRO A 574 4.07 31.38 -0.39
CA PRO A 574 5.11 30.91 -1.30
C PRO A 574 4.87 29.44 -1.69
N ALA A 575 5.67 28.92 -2.62
CA ALA A 575 5.61 27.51 -3.03
C ALA A 575 5.70 26.50 -1.89
N ASP A 576 6.44 26.88 -0.85
CA ASP A 576 6.48 26.19 0.42
C ASP A 576 6.44 27.20 1.57
N HIS A 577 5.74 26.84 2.62
CA HIS A 577 5.71 27.58 3.87
C HIS A 577 6.35 26.73 4.97
N VAL A 578 7.45 27.21 5.53
CA VAL A 578 8.21 26.49 6.55
C VAL A 578 8.07 27.20 7.89
N ARG A 579 7.64 26.46 8.90
CA ARG A 579 7.51 26.95 10.27
C ARG A 579 8.23 26.05 11.25
N SER A 580 8.91 26.63 12.21
CA SER A 580 9.40 25.91 13.39
C SER A 580 8.24 25.67 14.36
N HIS A 581 8.09 24.44 14.85
CA HIS A 581 7.10 24.08 15.85
C HIS A 581 7.72 23.15 16.89
N GLY A 582 7.85 23.63 18.11
CA GLY A 582 8.65 22.95 19.14
C GLY A 582 10.11 22.80 18.71
N ARG A 583 10.63 21.60 18.69
CA ARG A 583 11.98 21.29 18.20
C ARG A 583 12.02 20.90 16.73
N GLY A 584 10.88 20.73 16.09
CA GLY A 584 10.74 20.27 14.71
C GLY A 584 10.35 21.37 13.73
N LYS A 585 10.01 20.94 12.53
CA LYS A 585 9.60 21.80 11.43
C LYS A 585 8.31 21.31 10.81
N ALA A 586 7.43 22.22 10.45
CA ALA A 586 6.24 21.97 9.65
C ALA A 586 6.41 22.65 8.30
N VAL A 587 6.22 21.92 7.23
CA VAL A 587 6.37 22.38 5.84
C VAL A 587 5.05 22.16 5.12
N LEU A 588 4.38 23.25 4.75
CA LEU A 588 3.21 23.20 3.89
C LEU A 588 3.65 23.49 2.46
N MET A 589 3.56 22.46 1.62
CA MET A 589 3.81 22.59 0.19
C MET A 589 2.58 23.20 -0.47
N ASN A 590 2.76 24.33 -1.10
CA ASN A 590 1.74 24.96 -1.92
C ASN A 590 1.86 24.53 -3.40
N LEU A 591 2.32 23.29 -3.61
CA LEU A 591 2.59 22.70 -4.92
C LEU A 591 2.27 21.21 -4.86
N SER A 592 1.49 20.72 -5.83
CA SER A 592 1.18 19.30 -5.89
C SER A 592 2.39 18.49 -6.35
N PRO A 593 2.79 17.46 -5.61
CA PRO A 593 3.88 16.57 -6.01
C PRO A 593 3.58 15.72 -7.25
N GLN A 594 2.31 15.55 -7.63
CA GLN A 594 1.93 14.69 -8.77
C GLN A 594 2.58 15.11 -10.09
N TRP A 595 2.97 16.38 -10.24
CA TRP A 595 3.70 16.85 -11.43
C TRP A 595 5.04 16.16 -11.63
N TYR A 596 5.66 15.68 -10.56
CA TYR A 596 6.95 15.01 -10.67
C TYR A 596 6.90 13.78 -11.61
N ASN A 597 5.85 12.99 -11.54
CA ASN A 597 5.72 11.80 -12.38
C ASN A 597 5.73 12.15 -13.89
N ALA A 598 5.03 13.19 -14.28
CA ALA A 598 5.02 13.63 -15.68
C ALA A 598 6.40 14.07 -16.15
N PHE A 599 7.14 14.83 -15.34
CA PHE A 599 8.49 15.26 -15.67
C PHE A 599 9.50 14.13 -15.63
N ARG A 600 9.34 13.20 -14.70
CA ARG A 600 10.14 11.99 -14.61
C ARG A 600 10.02 11.15 -15.87
N SER A 601 8.80 10.89 -16.32
CA SER A 601 8.54 10.13 -17.54
C SER A 601 9.04 10.86 -18.80
N ALA A 602 8.93 12.18 -18.85
CA ALA A 602 9.44 12.99 -19.97
C ALA A 602 10.96 13.14 -19.99
N GLY A 603 11.65 12.78 -18.92
CA GLY A 603 13.11 12.94 -18.81
C GLY A 603 13.60 14.38 -18.73
N THR A 604 12.77 15.31 -18.31
CA THR A 604 13.06 16.74 -18.35
C THR A 604 13.52 17.25 -16.99
N GLU A 605 14.82 17.30 -16.74
CA GLU A 605 15.45 17.81 -15.52
C GLU A 605 14.77 17.32 -14.21
N PRO A 606 14.49 16.01 -14.07
CA PRO A 606 13.70 15.52 -12.94
C PRO A 606 14.36 15.79 -11.58
N ALA A 607 15.70 15.82 -11.50
CA ALA A 607 16.40 16.15 -10.26
C ALA A 607 16.05 17.54 -9.74
N LYS A 608 16.12 18.56 -10.59
CA LYS A 608 15.81 19.93 -10.21
C LYS A 608 14.38 20.07 -9.69
N LYS A 609 13.46 19.34 -10.28
CA LYS A 609 12.04 19.36 -9.91
C LYS A 609 11.79 18.62 -8.61
N ARG A 610 12.46 17.48 -8.42
CA ARG A 610 12.42 16.70 -7.19
C ARG A 610 12.99 17.49 -6.00
N ASP A 611 14.05 18.25 -6.22
CA ASP A 611 14.76 18.98 -5.16
C ASP A 611 13.87 20.01 -4.47
N VAL A 612 12.83 20.52 -5.13
CA VAL A 612 11.85 21.43 -4.51
C VAL A 612 11.18 20.79 -3.31
N PHE A 613 10.93 19.49 -3.37
CA PHE A 613 10.30 18.70 -2.30
C PHE A 613 11.35 18.05 -1.41
N MET A 614 12.35 17.41 -2.01
CA MET A 614 13.32 16.57 -1.31
C MET A 614 14.32 17.35 -0.47
N ARG A 615 14.52 18.66 -0.72
CA ARG A 615 15.32 19.51 0.16
C ARG A 615 14.85 19.49 1.61
N HIS A 616 13.53 19.44 1.85
CA HIS A 616 12.96 19.39 3.19
C HIS A 616 13.22 18.05 3.89
N VAL A 617 13.27 16.96 3.12
CA VAL A 617 13.67 15.65 3.60
C VAL A 617 15.16 15.63 3.95
N ALA A 618 16.00 16.20 3.09
CA ALA A 618 17.43 16.33 3.32
C ALA A 618 17.75 17.25 4.53
N ASP A 619 17.05 18.37 4.67
CA ASP A 619 17.20 19.32 5.79
C ASP A 619 16.83 18.68 7.15
N ALA A 620 16.01 17.65 7.15
CA ALA A 620 15.70 16.83 8.32
C ALA A 620 16.82 15.82 8.66
N GLY A 621 17.94 15.83 7.94
CA GLY A 621 19.06 14.93 8.13
C GLY A 621 18.83 13.52 7.59
N VAL A 622 17.90 13.36 6.64
CA VAL A 622 17.74 12.12 5.89
C VAL A 622 18.71 12.12 4.71
N VAL A 623 19.58 11.14 4.70
CA VAL A 623 20.60 10.98 3.65
C VAL A 623 20.64 9.53 3.23
N SER A 624 20.60 9.29 1.93
CA SER A 624 20.75 7.96 1.35
C SER A 624 22.01 7.24 1.88
N TRP A 625 21.87 5.98 2.20
CA TRP A 625 22.95 5.18 2.77
C TRP A 625 23.98 4.74 1.73
N VAL A 626 23.49 4.43 0.53
CA VAL A 626 24.28 4.01 -0.62
C VAL A 626 23.80 4.77 -1.85
N ARG A 627 24.71 5.10 -2.75
CA ARG A 627 24.40 5.66 -4.05
C ARG A 627 25.31 5.08 -5.13
N ILE A 628 24.90 5.16 -6.36
CA ILE A 628 25.80 4.96 -7.49
C ILE A 628 26.56 6.27 -7.70
N LYS A 629 27.90 6.20 -7.57
CA LYS A 629 28.76 7.35 -7.80
C LYS A 629 28.73 7.70 -9.30
N ASP A 630 28.65 9.00 -9.58
CA ASP A 630 28.65 9.56 -10.94
C ASP A 630 27.54 9.02 -11.87
N ALA A 631 26.43 8.55 -11.29
CA ALA A 631 25.32 8.01 -12.08
C ALA A 631 24.48 9.07 -12.82
N GLY A 632 24.79 10.35 -12.65
CA GLY A 632 23.93 11.43 -13.14
C GLY A 632 22.66 11.57 -12.33
N ASP A 633 21.59 12.04 -12.96
CA ASP A 633 20.28 12.12 -12.30
C ASP A 633 19.68 10.72 -12.09
N PRO A 634 19.50 10.27 -10.84
CA PRO A 634 18.98 8.92 -10.56
C PRO A 634 17.54 8.71 -11.01
N ALA A 635 16.78 9.76 -11.33
CA ALA A 635 15.38 9.65 -11.74
C ALA A 635 15.12 8.71 -12.93
N HIS A 636 16.15 8.24 -13.59
CA HIS A 636 16.03 7.33 -14.71
C HIS A 636 16.68 5.98 -14.49
N GLY A 637 17.18 5.73 -13.31
CA GLY A 637 18.11 4.66 -13.28
C GLY A 637 17.85 3.57 -12.28
N TYR A 638 17.76 3.86 -11.05
CA TYR A 638 17.86 2.81 -10.05
C TYR A 638 17.19 3.19 -8.71
N GLU A 639 16.81 2.13 -8.02
CA GLU A 639 16.39 2.16 -6.62
C GLU A 639 17.33 1.28 -5.80
N ILE A 640 17.61 1.65 -4.57
CA ILE A 640 18.41 0.87 -3.64
C ILE A 640 17.54 0.50 -2.44
N THR A 641 17.44 -0.79 -2.15
CA THR A 641 16.70 -1.30 -0.99
C THR A 641 17.63 -1.97 0.01
N TYR A 642 17.23 -1.96 1.29
CA TYR A 642 18.05 -2.44 2.40
C TYR A 642 17.28 -3.41 3.28
N TRP A 643 17.96 -4.47 3.72
CA TRP A 643 17.39 -5.48 4.59
C TRP A 643 18.37 -5.87 5.68
N SER A 644 17.91 -5.88 6.92
CA SER A 644 18.66 -6.43 8.05
C SER A 644 18.39 -7.93 8.13
N LYS A 645 19.44 -8.73 8.01
CA LYS A 645 19.41 -10.17 8.21
C LYS A 645 19.95 -10.44 9.61
N PRO A 646 19.14 -10.87 10.57
CA PRO A 646 19.61 -11.19 11.91
C PRO A 646 20.54 -12.41 11.89
N ALA A 647 21.41 -12.50 12.90
CA ALA A 647 22.26 -13.67 13.10
C ALA A 647 21.41 -14.94 13.26
N THR A 648 21.84 -16.04 12.68
CA THR A 648 21.16 -17.35 12.75
C THR A 648 22.18 -18.45 12.93
N GLY A 649 22.17 -19.13 14.09
CA GLY A 649 23.18 -20.12 14.42
C GLY A 649 24.58 -19.49 14.36
N ASN A 650 25.48 -20.07 13.55
CA ASN A 650 26.84 -19.57 13.37
C ASN A 650 26.97 -18.47 12.27
N THR A 651 25.87 -18.09 11.62
CA THR A 651 25.88 -17.04 10.59
C THR A 651 25.69 -15.69 11.26
N PRO A 652 26.65 -14.76 11.14
CA PRO A 652 26.57 -13.44 11.74
C PRO A 652 25.47 -12.60 11.09
N ALA A 653 25.01 -11.57 11.81
CA ALA A 653 24.08 -10.60 11.26
C ALA A 653 24.69 -9.86 10.07
N ARG A 654 23.90 -9.64 9.03
CA ARG A 654 24.33 -8.94 7.80
C ARG A 654 23.27 -7.95 7.35
N THR A 655 23.69 -6.91 6.69
CA THR A 655 22.82 -6.04 5.92
C THR A 655 22.90 -6.44 4.45
N LEU A 656 21.74 -6.66 3.83
CA LEU A 656 21.61 -6.92 2.40
C LEU A 656 21.24 -5.61 1.69
N VAL A 657 21.83 -5.37 0.54
CA VAL A 657 21.59 -4.22 -0.33
C VAL A 657 21.27 -4.72 -1.72
N PHE A 658 20.12 -4.29 -2.25
CA PHE A 658 19.75 -4.52 -3.63
C PHE A 658 19.82 -3.21 -4.42
N VAL A 659 20.40 -3.24 -5.60
CA VAL A 659 20.30 -2.16 -6.58
C VAL A 659 19.49 -2.68 -7.74
N CYS A 660 18.35 -2.09 -7.98
CA CYS A 660 17.40 -2.49 -9.02
C CYS A 660 17.10 -1.30 -9.94
N LEU A 661 16.76 -1.60 -11.17
CA LEU A 661 16.18 -0.60 -12.06
C LEU A 661 14.83 -0.15 -11.49
N ASN A 662 14.61 1.16 -11.46
CA ASN A 662 13.35 1.77 -11.07
C ASN A 662 12.67 2.43 -12.28
N PRO A 663 12.03 1.65 -13.17
CA PRO A 663 11.36 2.17 -14.35
C PRO A 663 10.04 2.84 -13.97
N GLU A 664 9.39 3.45 -14.93
CA GLU A 664 7.98 3.80 -14.77
C GLU A 664 7.14 2.53 -14.71
N ILE A 665 6.39 2.36 -13.63
CA ILE A 665 5.50 1.23 -13.44
C ILE A 665 4.08 1.73 -13.66
N THR A 666 3.42 1.16 -14.68
CA THR A 666 2.00 1.42 -14.93
C THR A 666 1.19 0.21 -14.51
N GLY A 667 0.06 0.46 -13.83
CA GLY A 667 -0.86 -0.60 -13.46
C GLY A 667 -1.37 -1.36 -14.70
N ASN A 668 -1.57 -2.66 -14.56
CA ASN A 668 -2.34 -3.44 -15.51
C ASN A 668 -3.50 -4.14 -14.79
N SER A 669 -4.49 -4.58 -15.56
CA SER A 669 -5.72 -5.16 -15.00
C SER A 669 -5.53 -6.50 -14.28
N LEU A 670 -4.34 -7.11 -14.34
CA LEU A 670 -4.17 -8.51 -14.02
C LEU A 670 -2.86 -8.83 -13.28
N GLY A 671 -2.19 -7.87 -12.64
CA GLY A 671 -0.99 -8.25 -11.89
C GLY A 671 0.03 -7.18 -11.57
N GLY A 672 1.28 -7.52 -11.62
CA GLY A 672 2.40 -6.79 -11.03
C GLY A 672 2.77 -5.42 -11.61
N GLY A 673 2.01 -4.90 -12.55
CA GLY A 673 2.33 -3.68 -13.27
C GLY A 673 3.27 -3.93 -14.45
N ASN A 674 3.24 -3.01 -15.41
CA ASN A 674 4.13 -3.04 -16.56
C ASN A 674 5.25 -2.05 -16.38
N ALA A 675 6.49 -2.51 -16.50
CA ALA A 675 7.63 -1.63 -16.59
C ALA A 675 7.74 -1.04 -18.01
N GLN A 676 7.83 0.29 -18.07
CA GLN A 676 8.07 0.99 -19.32
C GLN A 676 9.54 1.40 -19.43
N GLY A 677 10.08 1.25 -20.63
CA GLY A 677 11.45 1.69 -20.90
C GLY A 677 12.51 0.86 -20.19
N LEU A 678 12.30 -0.46 -20.04
CA LEU A 678 13.31 -1.35 -19.48
C LEU A 678 14.63 -1.22 -20.23
N LYS A 679 15.70 -1.15 -19.47
CA LYS A 679 17.08 -1.09 -19.94
C LYS A 679 17.78 -2.39 -19.60
N THR A 680 18.60 -2.88 -20.52
CA THR A 680 19.31 -4.17 -20.39
C THR A 680 20.83 -4.04 -20.52
N ALA A 681 21.33 -2.81 -20.64
CA ALA A 681 22.76 -2.56 -20.80
C ALA A 681 23.56 -3.03 -19.57
N GLN A 682 24.75 -3.52 -19.82
CA GLN A 682 25.75 -3.75 -18.79
C GLN A 682 26.61 -2.50 -18.61
N LEU A 683 26.61 -1.99 -17.38
CA LEU A 683 27.29 -0.74 -17.06
C LEU A 683 28.31 -0.97 -15.92
N PRO A 684 29.51 -0.41 -16.04
CA PRO A 684 30.38 -0.27 -14.90
C PRO A 684 29.80 0.76 -13.95
N VAL A 685 29.66 0.38 -12.69
CA VAL A 685 29.11 1.26 -11.64
C VAL A 685 30.01 1.21 -10.41
N THR A 686 30.07 2.31 -9.68
CA THR A 686 30.71 2.36 -8.38
C THR A 686 29.66 2.63 -7.32
N LEU A 687 29.41 1.65 -6.45
CA LEU A 687 28.58 1.87 -5.27
C LEU A 687 29.36 2.60 -4.20
N GLN A 688 28.87 3.75 -3.77
CA GLN A 688 29.47 4.55 -2.73
C GLN A 688 28.59 4.54 -1.47
N PHE A 689 29.13 3.98 -0.38
CA PHE A 689 28.52 4.01 0.93
C PHE A 689 28.80 5.32 1.65
N ARG A 690 27.88 5.80 2.46
CA ARG A 690 28.05 6.99 3.30
C ARG A 690 29.23 6.87 4.26
N SER A 691 29.48 5.68 4.77
CA SER A 691 30.63 5.34 5.61
C SER A 691 31.21 3.99 5.19
N ALA A 692 32.48 3.74 5.53
CA ALA A 692 33.10 2.45 5.24
C ALA A 692 32.34 1.29 5.90
N VAL A 693 32.18 0.21 5.16
CA VAL A 693 31.52 -1.05 5.56
C VAL A 693 32.52 -2.20 5.53
N GLN A 694 32.26 -3.27 6.26
CA GLN A 694 33.18 -4.41 6.42
C GLN A 694 32.58 -5.70 5.86
N GLY A 695 33.46 -6.54 5.32
CA GLY A 695 33.11 -7.86 4.82
C GLY A 695 32.06 -7.81 3.72
N VAL A 696 32.23 -6.91 2.76
CA VAL A 696 31.32 -6.79 1.64
C VAL A 696 31.47 -7.98 0.72
N ARG A 697 30.35 -8.59 0.39
CA ARG A 697 30.28 -9.73 -0.52
C ARG A 697 29.24 -9.46 -1.62
N ASP A 698 29.57 -9.78 -2.84
CA ASP A 698 28.59 -9.93 -3.91
C ASP A 698 27.91 -11.29 -3.77
N GLU A 699 26.66 -11.28 -3.39
CA GLU A 699 25.89 -12.49 -3.11
C GLU A 699 25.55 -13.28 -4.37
N ARG A 700 25.52 -12.63 -5.53
CA ARG A 700 25.25 -13.30 -6.80
C ARG A 700 26.46 -14.05 -7.33
N SER A 701 27.61 -13.43 -7.38
CA SER A 701 28.86 -14.10 -7.80
C SER A 701 29.51 -14.92 -6.67
N GLY A 702 29.26 -14.57 -5.42
CA GLY A 702 29.91 -15.15 -4.25
C GLY A 702 31.30 -14.56 -3.97
N VAL A 703 31.66 -13.48 -4.64
CA VAL A 703 32.97 -12.82 -4.51
C VAL A 703 33.03 -11.95 -3.28
N GLU A 704 34.06 -12.12 -2.46
CA GLU A 704 34.36 -11.22 -1.35
C GLU A 704 35.04 -9.95 -1.88
N LEU A 705 34.39 -8.81 -1.65
CA LEU A 705 34.88 -7.49 -2.07
C LEU A 705 35.72 -6.80 -0.98
N GLY A 706 35.72 -7.35 0.23
CA GLY A 706 36.50 -6.85 1.36
C GLY A 706 35.85 -5.69 2.10
N ASN A 707 36.68 -4.76 2.59
CA ASN A 707 36.25 -3.61 3.39
C ASN A 707 36.44 -2.33 2.58
N GLY A 708 35.54 -1.38 2.71
CA GLY A 708 35.69 -0.12 1.98
C GLY A 708 34.48 0.77 2.02
N LYS A 709 34.58 1.84 1.30
CA LYS A 709 33.49 2.80 1.11
C LYS A 709 32.98 2.81 -0.34
N GLU A 710 33.79 2.37 -1.27
CA GLU A 710 33.45 2.34 -2.72
C GLU A 710 33.77 0.97 -3.30
N PHE A 711 32.86 0.46 -4.11
CA PHE A 711 32.98 -0.84 -4.74
C PHE A 711 32.62 -0.74 -6.22
N ALA A 712 33.58 -1.07 -7.09
CA ALA A 712 33.39 -1.12 -8.53
C ALA A 712 32.75 -2.47 -8.92
N LEU A 713 31.67 -2.41 -9.68
CA LEU A 713 30.85 -3.57 -10.08
C LEU A 713 30.40 -3.42 -11.54
N ILE A 714 29.97 -4.51 -12.11
CA ILE A 714 29.26 -4.50 -13.41
C ILE A 714 27.77 -4.75 -13.11
N TRP A 715 26.92 -3.82 -13.51
CA TRP A 715 25.47 -3.92 -13.34
C TRP A 715 24.78 -4.12 -14.68
N LYS A 716 24.02 -5.20 -14.81
CA LYS A 716 23.09 -5.41 -15.89
C LYS A 716 21.74 -4.84 -15.44
N GLN A 717 21.24 -3.82 -16.13
CA GLN A 717 20.19 -2.93 -15.64
C GLN A 717 18.85 -3.62 -15.34
N ASN A 718 18.47 -4.67 -16.07
CA ASN A 718 17.26 -5.44 -15.77
C ASN A 718 17.47 -6.56 -14.73
N GLU A 719 18.66 -6.64 -14.14
CA GLU A 719 18.98 -7.54 -13.03
C GLU A 719 19.31 -6.75 -11.77
N ALA A 720 19.26 -7.39 -10.60
CA ALA A 720 19.71 -6.74 -9.37
C ALA A 720 21.23 -6.94 -9.16
N LEU A 721 21.89 -5.92 -8.61
CA LEU A 721 23.09 -6.17 -7.79
C LEU A 721 22.61 -6.56 -6.39
N VAL A 722 23.23 -7.56 -5.81
CA VAL A 722 22.89 -8.02 -4.46
C VAL A 722 24.16 -8.12 -3.63
N LEU A 723 24.33 -7.18 -2.73
CA LEU A 723 25.48 -7.15 -1.82
C LEU A 723 25.05 -7.48 -0.41
N SER A 724 25.97 -8.00 0.37
CA SER A 724 25.82 -8.05 1.82
C SER A 724 27.07 -7.56 2.52
N PHE A 725 26.94 -7.07 3.74
CA PHE A 725 28.06 -6.66 4.58
C PHE A 725 27.73 -6.87 6.07
N ALA A 726 28.74 -6.89 6.92
CA ALA A 726 28.55 -7.06 8.35
C ALA A 726 27.64 -5.94 8.89
N SER A 727 26.55 -6.31 9.54
CA SER A 727 25.68 -5.32 10.20
C SER A 727 26.49 -4.57 11.24
N ARG A 728 26.26 -3.26 11.33
CA ARG A 728 26.69 -2.49 12.50
C ARG A 728 25.69 -2.78 13.61
N ASP A 729 26.18 -3.19 14.75
CA ASP A 729 25.42 -3.30 15.99
C ASP A 729 24.83 -1.95 16.38
#